data_dcdc01223ec0de92e05dcd0d920d4c54
#
_entry.id   dcdc01223ec0de92e05dcd0d920d4c54
#
_cell.length_a   1.000
_cell.length_b   1.000
_cell.length_c   1.000
_cell.angle_alpha   90.00
_cell.angle_beta   90.00
_cell.angle_gamma   90.00
#
_symmetry.space_group_name_H-M   'P 1'
#
loop_
_entity.id
_entity.type
_entity.pdbx_description
1 polymer ?
#
loop_
_entity_poly.entity_id
_entity_poly.type
_entity_poly.pdbx_seq_one_letter_code
_entity_poly.pdbx_strand_id
1 'polypeptide(L)'
;MQTLNYSFRYLLKRRGNSLARVLSLSLGVAVALLVFSYVGLNFSFNKFFPNKERVFQVWEQSPKIGGMAHKLVKPLAPNLVADIPQVEAAVHFIEVQKIFGTTDNLMEATALQTNSTLFDVLDFGVVSGDPHRILSSEGNAAGEIMISERLAKKMFGDEDPLGKKLGLNVVAGVFETPRVNQSIGDFDILEHLPYDEDDEIWTGQDSYTTFIKLCEGADIAEVEAAMPEFIRKHGIEEHCKEWQITYCFVPLTSTIYVESDVVQMQMIYSAIALVALIVACLNYVLLTISSLAERSRTIATMKCNGASRRTVFSMLLAETFLILLASVAVAVILITSLHSQIFDLFGYRISDLFALERIWIPLAVCLLAFAVAAVVPAVIFSAVSIGYAFRRGGDNRTWWKKSLLFLQVTMAVAVVIFLMVSNRQVSYIMNTDYGYKFDRLMALELSTEIKDAGVIADKLRSLPFVENAGMSSSSPLSGYSGMSCVDEEGNLLFSCRWDIVDENYIPSMQMKIVQGRNFLPADGADKVIVNETYVEMRGWQDSPIGKIIYDSSMVPFEIVGVIADYRMMSTGVAKPIVLHTVPYLSDLAPEYRVVVLYNILLTEINSGNVKALDEAIASVYDGYYKYKIIPYSEWIDITFAPVKRMRNGMVVVAAVVLLIAFIGLCGYLQGEMARRRKEIAVRKVCGASTAEVLMVIGTRLLWIVLPAVVCGVAIAVWLNEEWLSTLAQMRCSVPVWIYISGAFLVVAFVYALQLLLSWRAASENPVETIKKNN
;
A
#
# COMPACT_ATOMS: atom_id res chain seq x y z
N MET A 1 40.12 -21.07 12.22
CA MET A 1 39.37 -22.25 12.68
C MET A 1 39.28 -22.39 14.19
N GLN A 2 40.37 -22.24 14.99
CA GLN A 2 40.33 -22.39 16.46
C GLN A 2 39.38 -21.42 17.17
N THR A 3 39.32 -20.15 16.76
CA THR A 3 38.41 -19.13 17.31
C THR A 3 36.94 -19.44 17.07
N LEU A 4 36.58 -19.94 15.88
CA LEU A 4 35.22 -20.34 15.52
C LEU A 4 34.73 -21.56 16.33
N ASN A 5 35.58 -22.59 16.47
CA ASN A 5 35.29 -23.77 17.29
C ASN A 5 35.10 -23.44 18.76
N TYR A 6 35.92 -22.52 19.30
CA TYR A 6 35.76 -22.05 20.68
C TYR A 6 34.43 -21.29 20.85
N SER A 7 34.12 -20.37 19.96
CA SER A 7 32.88 -19.59 20.00
C SER A 7 31.64 -20.49 19.88
N PHE A 8 31.66 -21.48 19.01
CA PHE A 8 30.58 -22.46 18.84
C PHE A 8 30.33 -23.29 20.11
N ARG A 9 31.38 -23.85 20.70
CA ARG A 9 31.30 -24.62 21.97
C ARG A 9 30.80 -23.75 23.12
N TYR A 10 31.19 -22.48 23.16
CA TYR A 10 30.76 -21.55 24.20
C TYR A 10 29.24 -21.25 24.08
N LEU A 11 28.74 -21.06 22.86
CA LEU A 11 27.32 -20.82 22.61
C LEU A 11 26.44 -22.02 23.00
N LEU A 12 26.88 -23.23 22.71
CA LEU A 12 26.17 -24.46 23.09
C LEU A 12 26.11 -24.70 24.62
N LYS A 13 27.12 -24.24 25.36
CA LYS A 13 27.17 -24.41 26.84
C LYS A 13 26.20 -23.46 27.57
N ARG A 14 25.78 -22.35 26.93
CA ARG A 14 24.87 -21.31 27.51
C ARG A 14 23.56 -21.13 26.73
N ARG A 15 22.83 -22.22 26.55
CA ARG A 15 21.65 -22.31 25.67
C ARG A 15 20.61 -21.19 25.88
N GLY A 16 20.22 -20.88 27.13
CA GLY A 16 19.15 -19.89 27.39
C GLY A 16 19.50 -18.46 26.96
N ASN A 17 20.72 -18.00 27.24
CA ASN A 17 21.15 -16.64 26.90
C ASN A 17 21.45 -16.48 25.40
N SER A 18 21.93 -17.56 24.75
CA SER A 18 22.13 -17.60 23.30
C SER A 18 20.83 -17.63 22.54
N LEU A 19 19.84 -18.36 23.02
CA LEU A 19 18.50 -18.43 22.42
C LEU A 19 17.81 -17.05 22.42
N ALA A 20 17.83 -16.33 23.54
CA ALA A 20 17.24 -14.98 23.62
C ALA A 20 17.89 -14.00 22.64
N ARG A 21 19.22 -14.09 22.45
CA ARG A 21 19.96 -13.27 21.47
C ARG A 21 19.56 -13.61 20.02
N VAL A 22 19.49 -14.91 19.70
CA VAL A 22 19.09 -15.38 18.37
C VAL A 22 17.65 -14.96 18.08
N LEU A 23 16.70 -15.22 18.98
CA LEU A 23 15.29 -14.88 18.79
C LEU A 23 15.06 -13.37 18.63
N SER A 24 15.71 -12.57 19.47
CA SER A 24 15.59 -11.11 19.38
C SER A 24 16.14 -10.56 18.06
N LEU A 25 17.32 -11.05 17.65
CA LEU A 25 17.95 -10.59 16.42
C LEU A 25 17.23 -11.12 15.17
N SER A 26 16.72 -12.37 15.20
CA SER A 26 15.99 -12.97 14.08
C SER A 26 14.70 -12.22 13.76
N LEU A 27 13.95 -11.79 14.76
CA LEU A 27 12.72 -11.02 14.57
C LEU A 27 13.00 -9.67 13.91
N GLY A 28 13.99 -8.91 14.40
CA GLY A 28 14.34 -7.63 13.80
C GLY A 28 14.94 -7.76 12.41
N VAL A 29 15.77 -8.78 12.19
CA VAL A 29 16.33 -9.08 10.85
C VAL A 29 15.21 -9.50 9.90
N ALA A 30 14.26 -10.35 10.32
CA ALA A 30 13.15 -10.78 9.48
C ALA A 30 12.29 -9.59 9.00
N VAL A 31 11.91 -8.69 9.92
CA VAL A 31 11.16 -7.47 9.56
C VAL A 31 11.98 -6.57 8.64
N ALA A 32 13.25 -6.34 8.95
CA ALA A 32 14.11 -5.50 8.12
C ALA A 32 14.31 -6.09 6.71
N LEU A 33 14.54 -7.41 6.61
CA LEU A 33 14.67 -8.09 5.32
C LEU A 33 13.39 -7.94 4.47
N LEU A 34 12.22 -8.18 5.06
CA LEU A 34 10.94 -8.07 4.35
C LEU A 34 10.66 -6.63 3.89
N VAL A 35 10.75 -5.67 4.82
CA VAL A 35 10.37 -4.29 4.51
C VAL A 35 11.37 -3.63 3.57
N PHE A 36 12.68 -3.82 3.76
CA PHE A 36 13.66 -3.25 2.82
C PHE A 36 13.62 -3.94 1.46
N SER A 37 13.28 -5.23 1.37
CA SER A 37 13.06 -5.89 0.09
C SER A 37 11.81 -5.37 -0.61
N TYR A 38 10.72 -5.09 0.14
CA TYR A 38 9.53 -4.44 -0.38
C TYR A 38 9.81 -3.02 -0.88
N VAL A 39 10.51 -2.21 -0.10
CA VAL A 39 10.95 -0.86 -0.52
C VAL A 39 11.84 -0.96 -1.76
N GLY A 40 12.77 -1.92 -1.80
CA GLY A 40 13.63 -2.15 -2.95
C GLY A 40 12.88 -2.61 -4.19
N LEU A 41 11.80 -3.38 -4.04
CA LEU A 41 10.90 -3.74 -5.14
C LEU A 41 10.28 -2.47 -5.73
N ASN A 42 9.70 -1.59 -4.91
CA ASN A 42 9.09 -0.34 -5.36
C ASN A 42 10.12 0.60 -6.04
N PHE A 43 11.33 0.69 -5.50
CA PHE A 43 12.41 1.47 -6.13
C PHE A 43 12.98 0.83 -7.41
N SER A 44 12.60 -0.41 -7.74
CA SER A 44 13.04 -1.11 -8.96
C SER A 44 12.03 -1.04 -10.10
N PHE A 45 10.90 -0.33 -9.92
CA PHE A 45 9.87 -0.21 -10.97
C PHE A 45 10.45 0.28 -12.28
N ASN A 46 10.09 -0.39 -13.36
CA ASN A 46 10.46 -0.11 -14.74
C ASN A 46 11.97 -0.14 -15.05
N LYS A 47 12.86 -0.43 -14.08
CA LYS A 47 14.31 -0.41 -14.29
C LYS A 47 14.85 -1.58 -15.11
N PHE A 48 14.03 -2.58 -15.36
CA PHE A 48 14.42 -3.75 -16.15
C PHE A 48 14.23 -3.56 -17.66
N PHE A 49 13.47 -2.57 -18.11
CA PHE A 49 13.30 -2.28 -19.52
C PHE A 49 14.61 -1.83 -20.15
N PRO A 50 15.02 -2.41 -21.31
CA PRO A 50 16.30 -2.09 -21.95
C PRO A 50 16.44 -0.61 -22.32
N ASN A 51 15.38 -0.03 -22.90
CA ASN A 51 15.35 1.35 -23.40
C ASN A 51 14.83 2.39 -22.40
N LYS A 52 14.79 2.06 -21.10
CA LYS A 52 14.18 2.88 -20.03
C LYS A 52 14.62 4.34 -19.97
N GLU A 53 15.84 4.65 -20.44
CA GLU A 53 16.40 6.02 -20.40
C GLU A 53 15.86 6.90 -21.53
N ARG A 54 15.32 6.27 -22.59
CA ARG A 54 14.74 6.92 -23.76
C ARG A 54 13.22 6.90 -23.77
N VAL A 55 12.59 6.25 -22.78
CA VAL A 55 11.14 6.11 -22.70
C VAL A 55 10.57 7.04 -21.65
N PHE A 56 9.53 7.77 -22.01
CA PHE A 56 8.86 8.74 -21.16
C PHE A 56 7.35 8.49 -21.21
N GLN A 57 6.70 8.62 -20.06
CA GLN A 57 5.23 8.66 -19.96
C GLN A 57 4.79 10.11 -20.12
N VAL A 58 3.76 10.33 -20.94
CA VAL A 58 3.17 11.67 -21.12
C VAL A 58 2.14 11.90 -20.03
N TRP A 59 2.18 13.07 -19.41
CA TRP A 59 1.26 13.53 -18.37
C TRP A 59 0.73 14.91 -18.69
N GLU A 60 -0.44 15.22 -18.20
CA GLU A 60 -0.99 16.58 -18.13
C GLU A 60 -0.88 17.12 -16.71
N GLN A 61 -0.42 18.35 -16.59
CA GLN A 61 -0.44 19.11 -15.35
C GLN A 61 -1.40 20.28 -15.48
N SER A 62 -2.39 20.36 -14.59
CA SER A 62 -3.30 21.50 -14.53
C SER A 62 -3.83 21.72 -13.10
N PRO A 63 -3.80 22.96 -12.61
CA PRO A 63 -4.46 23.31 -11.34
C PRO A 63 -5.96 23.07 -11.35
N LYS A 64 -6.60 23.17 -12.51
CA LYS A 64 -8.06 23.01 -12.67
C LYS A 64 -8.52 21.56 -12.60
N ILE A 65 -7.67 20.59 -12.97
CA ILE A 65 -7.94 19.17 -12.79
C ILE A 65 -7.44 18.63 -11.43
N GLY A 66 -6.80 19.51 -10.63
CA GLY A 66 -6.34 19.16 -9.29
C GLY A 66 -4.94 18.54 -9.23
N GLY A 67 -4.10 18.72 -10.26
CA GLY A 67 -2.73 18.24 -10.27
C GLY A 67 -2.27 17.65 -11.59
N MET A 68 -1.67 16.46 -11.53
CA MET A 68 -1.18 15.72 -12.69
C MET A 68 -2.13 14.57 -13.05
N ALA A 69 -2.40 14.39 -14.34
CA ALA A 69 -3.15 13.28 -14.90
C ALA A 69 -2.34 12.56 -15.98
N HIS A 70 -2.47 11.24 -16.06
CA HIS A 70 -1.78 10.39 -17.04
C HIS A 70 -2.74 9.65 -17.99
N LYS A 71 -4.04 9.86 -17.82
CA LYS A 71 -5.06 9.41 -18.75
C LYS A 71 -5.28 10.53 -19.74
N LEU A 72 -4.97 10.29 -21.01
CA LEU A 72 -4.88 11.28 -22.06
C LEU A 72 -5.77 10.89 -23.24
N VAL A 73 -5.88 11.77 -24.21
CA VAL A 73 -6.67 11.55 -25.42
C VAL A 73 -5.97 10.59 -26.40
N LYS A 74 -6.77 9.86 -27.17
CA LYS A 74 -6.29 8.82 -28.11
C LYS A 74 -5.37 9.36 -29.22
N PRO A 75 -5.67 10.53 -29.89
CA PRO A 75 -4.85 11.03 -30.99
C PRO A 75 -3.44 11.48 -30.59
N LEU A 76 -3.16 11.68 -29.30
CA LEU A 76 -1.87 12.23 -28.85
C LEU A 76 -0.67 11.37 -29.28
N ALA A 77 -0.72 10.06 -29.06
CA ALA A 77 0.41 9.17 -29.33
C ALA A 77 0.82 9.12 -30.82
N PRO A 78 -0.09 8.83 -31.78
CA PRO A 78 0.28 8.77 -33.19
C PRO A 78 0.72 10.13 -33.75
N ASN A 79 0.11 11.23 -33.30
CA ASN A 79 0.47 12.57 -33.78
C ASN A 79 1.79 13.06 -33.19
N LEU A 80 2.21 12.67 -31.98
CA LEU A 80 3.55 12.97 -31.47
C LEU A 80 4.65 12.34 -32.33
N VAL A 81 4.44 11.13 -32.84
CA VAL A 81 5.38 10.47 -33.75
C VAL A 81 5.41 11.15 -35.10
N ALA A 82 4.25 11.57 -35.62
CA ALA A 82 4.14 12.19 -36.93
C ALA A 82 4.76 13.59 -36.99
N ASP A 83 4.68 14.35 -35.91
CA ASP A 83 4.97 15.78 -35.88
C ASP A 83 6.29 16.14 -35.21
N ILE A 84 6.81 15.30 -34.31
CA ILE A 84 8.02 15.57 -33.55
C ILE A 84 9.12 14.59 -33.93
N PRO A 85 10.09 15.00 -34.77
CA PRO A 85 11.13 14.12 -35.31
C PRO A 85 12.01 13.43 -34.25
N GLN A 86 12.05 13.98 -33.03
CA GLN A 86 12.79 13.40 -31.90
C GLN A 86 12.09 12.18 -31.31
N VAL A 87 10.80 11.95 -31.59
CA VAL A 87 10.02 10.80 -31.12
C VAL A 87 10.14 9.66 -32.12
N GLU A 88 10.83 8.58 -31.74
CA GLU A 88 11.04 7.39 -32.57
C GLU A 88 9.75 6.56 -32.69
N ALA A 89 9.06 6.38 -31.57
CA ALA A 89 7.81 5.60 -31.45
C ALA A 89 6.98 6.09 -30.30
N ALA A 90 5.68 5.88 -30.38
CA ALA A 90 4.77 6.11 -29.27
C ALA A 90 3.74 4.98 -29.19
N VAL A 91 3.24 4.73 -28.00
CA VAL A 91 2.16 3.76 -27.73
C VAL A 91 1.13 4.39 -26.81
N HIS A 92 -0.12 4.10 -27.10
CA HIS A 92 -1.22 4.35 -26.18
C HIS A 92 -2.00 3.06 -25.93
N PHE A 93 -2.60 2.96 -24.74
CA PHE A 93 -3.38 1.80 -24.36
C PHE A 93 -4.43 2.14 -23.31
N ILE A 94 -5.42 1.25 -23.23
CA ILE A 94 -6.45 1.25 -22.18
C ILE A 94 -6.55 -0.14 -21.57
N GLU A 95 -6.76 -0.21 -20.25
CA GLU A 95 -6.97 -1.45 -19.51
C GLU A 95 -8.45 -1.80 -19.45
N VAL A 96 -8.78 -3.06 -19.77
CA VAL A 96 -10.15 -3.57 -19.74
C VAL A 96 -10.17 -4.87 -18.96
N GLN A 97 -11.06 -4.97 -17.98
CA GLN A 97 -11.26 -6.22 -17.24
C GLN A 97 -12.09 -7.18 -18.06
N LYS A 98 -11.63 -8.43 -18.20
CA LYS A 98 -12.31 -9.52 -18.90
C LYS A 98 -12.61 -10.65 -17.93
N ILE A 99 -13.81 -11.20 -18.01
CA ILE A 99 -14.25 -12.33 -17.19
C ILE A 99 -14.51 -13.51 -18.11
N PHE A 100 -13.87 -14.64 -17.80
CA PHE A 100 -13.98 -15.90 -18.55
C PHE A 100 -14.46 -17.01 -17.63
N GLY A 101 -14.92 -18.12 -18.22
CA GLY A 101 -15.25 -19.34 -17.50
C GLY A 101 -16.74 -19.62 -17.40
N THR A 102 -17.11 -20.46 -16.43
CA THR A 102 -18.50 -20.81 -16.10
C THR A 102 -18.91 -20.12 -14.81
N THR A 103 -20.20 -20.07 -14.51
CA THR A 103 -20.74 -19.47 -13.28
C THR A 103 -20.06 -19.98 -12.00
N ASP A 104 -19.67 -21.26 -12.00
CA ASP A 104 -19.01 -21.90 -10.84
C ASP A 104 -17.48 -21.69 -10.81
N ASN A 105 -16.88 -21.22 -11.91
CA ASN A 105 -15.43 -21.03 -12.01
C ASN A 105 -15.13 -19.84 -12.94
N LEU A 106 -15.43 -18.63 -12.44
CA LEU A 106 -15.11 -17.38 -13.10
C LEU A 106 -13.63 -17.03 -12.91
N MET A 107 -13.00 -16.58 -13.98
CA MET A 107 -11.63 -16.09 -13.98
C MET A 107 -11.59 -14.69 -14.54
N GLU A 108 -11.09 -13.78 -13.75
CA GLU A 108 -10.81 -12.42 -14.15
C GLU A 108 -9.40 -12.32 -14.75
N ALA A 109 -9.25 -11.60 -15.86
CA ALA A 109 -7.97 -11.25 -16.45
C ALA A 109 -8.04 -9.83 -17.02
N THR A 110 -6.98 -9.08 -16.85
CA THR A 110 -6.85 -7.73 -17.42
C THR A 110 -6.37 -7.85 -18.86
N ALA A 111 -7.11 -7.27 -19.79
CA ALA A 111 -6.70 -7.08 -21.17
C ALA A 111 -6.17 -5.65 -21.33
N LEU A 112 -5.05 -5.50 -22.03
CA LEU A 112 -4.52 -4.23 -22.48
C LEU A 112 -4.90 -4.10 -23.95
N GLN A 113 -5.79 -3.15 -24.27
CA GLN A 113 -6.08 -2.80 -25.66
C GLN A 113 -5.03 -1.79 -26.13
N THR A 114 -4.27 -2.16 -27.14
CA THR A 114 -3.12 -1.44 -27.63
C THR A 114 -2.81 -1.79 -29.10
N ASN A 115 -1.75 -1.26 -29.62
CA ASN A 115 -1.20 -1.62 -30.93
C ASN A 115 0.19 -2.26 -30.80
N SER A 116 0.76 -2.72 -31.89
CA SER A 116 2.06 -3.40 -31.91
C SER A 116 3.23 -2.52 -31.47
N THR A 117 3.09 -1.20 -31.51
CA THR A 117 4.14 -0.27 -31.06
C THR A 117 4.45 -0.40 -29.57
N LEU A 118 3.60 -1.10 -28.80
CA LEU A 118 3.90 -1.48 -27.41
C LEU A 118 5.24 -2.20 -27.30
N PHE A 119 5.53 -3.11 -28.24
CA PHE A 119 6.77 -3.89 -28.26
C PHE A 119 7.98 -3.03 -28.72
N ASP A 120 7.76 -2.04 -29.57
CA ASP A 120 8.82 -1.12 -30.04
C ASP A 120 9.23 -0.15 -28.93
N VAL A 121 8.27 0.33 -28.13
CA VAL A 121 8.50 1.31 -27.06
C VAL A 121 9.02 0.63 -25.80
N LEU A 122 8.40 -0.49 -25.37
CA LEU A 122 8.62 -1.09 -24.05
C LEU A 122 9.36 -2.44 -24.11
N ASP A 123 9.62 -2.96 -25.33
CA ASP A 123 10.45 -4.14 -25.56
C ASP A 123 10.04 -5.35 -24.67
N PHE A 124 8.75 -5.70 -24.70
CA PHE A 124 8.25 -6.91 -24.06
C PHE A 124 8.72 -8.14 -24.81
N GLY A 125 9.14 -9.19 -24.08
CA GLY A 125 9.52 -10.46 -24.67
C GLY A 125 8.33 -11.19 -25.33
N VAL A 126 8.54 -11.66 -26.55
CA VAL A 126 7.57 -12.49 -27.28
C VAL A 126 8.04 -13.95 -27.24
N VAL A 127 7.18 -14.84 -26.78
CA VAL A 127 7.45 -16.29 -26.74
C VAL A 127 7.05 -16.95 -28.04
N SER A 128 5.89 -16.58 -28.60
CA SER A 128 5.40 -17.10 -29.88
C SER A 128 4.39 -16.15 -30.52
N GLY A 129 4.27 -16.21 -31.84
CA GLY A 129 3.40 -15.33 -32.64
C GLY A 129 4.10 -14.06 -33.10
N ASP A 130 3.45 -13.33 -34.00
CA ASP A 130 3.91 -12.04 -34.51
C ASP A 130 3.02 -10.92 -33.97
N PRO A 131 3.50 -10.09 -33.04
CA PRO A 131 2.69 -9.03 -32.44
C PRO A 131 2.27 -7.96 -33.45
N HIS A 132 3.09 -7.68 -34.48
CA HIS A 132 2.75 -6.67 -35.49
C HIS A 132 1.57 -7.09 -36.36
N ARG A 133 1.42 -8.38 -36.63
CA ARG A 133 0.27 -8.91 -37.34
C ARG A 133 -0.95 -9.03 -36.42
N ILE A 134 -0.78 -9.60 -35.22
CA ILE A 134 -1.89 -9.89 -34.29
C ILE A 134 -2.52 -8.60 -33.79
N LEU A 135 -1.71 -7.61 -33.41
CA LEU A 135 -2.18 -6.31 -32.90
C LEU A 135 -2.35 -5.28 -34.04
N SER A 136 -2.93 -5.73 -35.15
CA SER A 136 -3.30 -4.91 -36.30
C SER A 136 -4.78 -5.05 -36.61
N SER A 137 -5.28 -4.24 -37.55
CA SER A 137 -6.67 -4.35 -38.03
C SER A 137 -6.97 -5.72 -38.63
N GLU A 138 -5.99 -6.40 -39.27
CA GLU A 138 -6.13 -7.74 -39.79
C GLU A 138 -6.30 -8.77 -38.68
N GLY A 139 -5.46 -8.74 -37.64
CA GLY A 139 -5.58 -9.62 -36.47
C GLY A 139 -6.87 -9.38 -35.70
N ASN A 140 -7.29 -8.13 -35.55
CA ASN A 140 -8.56 -7.78 -34.93
C ASN A 140 -9.78 -8.34 -35.70
N ALA A 141 -9.79 -8.21 -37.01
CA ALA A 141 -10.85 -8.75 -37.88
C ALA A 141 -10.93 -10.28 -37.78
N ALA A 142 -9.82 -10.97 -37.52
CA ALA A 142 -9.76 -12.42 -37.28
C ALA A 142 -10.09 -12.80 -35.82
N GLY A 143 -10.28 -11.83 -34.92
CA GLY A 143 -10.50 -12.06 -33.48
C GLY A 143 -9.27 -12.60 -32.76
N GLU A 144 -8.06 -12.24 -33.25
CA GLU A 144 -6.80 -12.74 -32.70
C GLU A 144 -6.35 -11.91 -31.48
N ILE A 145 -5.78 -12.60 -30.51
CA ILE A 145 -5.22 -11.99 -29.28
C ILE A 145 -3.87 -12.62 -28.94
N MET A 146 -3.09 -11.91 -28.13
CA MET A 146 -1.94 -12.50 -27.43
C MET A 146 -2.24 -12.68 -25.95
N ILE A 147 -1.70 -13.73 -25.35
CA ILE A 147 -1.86 -14.01 -23.93
C ILE A 147 -0.49 -14.16 -23.24
N SER A 148 -0.43 -13.90 -21.92
CA SER A 148 0.78 -14.11 -21.14
C SER A 148 1.08 -15.59 -20.95
N GLU A 149 2.36 -15.98 -20.77
CA GLU A 149 2.73 -17.36 -20.40
C GLU A 149 1.99 -17.83 -19.14
N ARG A 150 1.78 -16.92 -18.19
CA ARG A 150 1.04 -17.20 -16.95
C ARG A 150 -0.40 -17.61 -17.25
N LEU A 151 -1.09 -16.87 -18.11
CA LEU A 151 -2.46 -17.17 -18.50
C LEU A 151 -2.52 -18.44 -19.34
N ALA A 152 -1.59 -18.60 -20.30
CA ALA A 152 -1.47 -19.79 -21.12
C ALA A 152 -1.36 -21.06 -20.25
N LYS A 153 -0.45 -21.05 -19.29
CA LYS A 153 -0.25 -22.18 -18.36
C LYS A 153 -1.47 -22.42 -17.46
N LYS A 154 -2.13 -21.36 -17.00
CA LYS A 154 -3.32 -21.45 -16.14
C LYS A 154 -4.52 -22.05 -16.88
N MET A 155 -4.70 -21.69 -18.17
CA MET A 155 -5.85 -22.09 -18.97
C MET A 155 -5.66 -23.43 -19.68
N PHE A 156 -4.48 -23.68 -20.20
CA PHE A 156 -4.20 -24.80 -21.11
C PHE A 156 -3.17 -25.77 -20.54
N GLY A 157 -2.59 -25.51 -19.37
CA GLY A 157 -1.57 -26.36 -18.75
C GLY A 157 -0.30 -26.43 -19.61
N ASP A 158 0.09 -27.63 -19.97
CA ASP A 158 1.26 -27.89 -20.83
C ASP A 158 0.90 -28.04 -22.33
N GLU A 159 -0.37 -27.83 -22.70
CA GLU A 159 -0.82 -27.89 -24.10
C GLU A 159 -0.49 -26.57 -24.82
N ASP A 160 -0.20 -26.64 -26.12
CA ASP A 160 0.01 -25.48 -26.96
C ASP A 160 -1.25 -24.59 -26.99
N PRO A 161 -1.17 -23.32 -26.56
CA PRO A 161 -2.30 -22.41 -26.55
C PRO A 161 -2.67 -21.84 -27.94
N LEU A 162 -1.76 -21.92 -28.93
CA LEU A 162 -1.99 -21.34 -30.26
C LEU A 162 -3.18 -21.97 -30.97
N GLY A 163 -4.02 -21.14 -31.57
CA GLY A 163 -5.24 -21.55 -32.27
C GLY A 163 -6.42 -21.93 -31.35
N LYS A 164 -6.23 -21.94 -30.02
CA LYS A 164 -7.33 -22.23 -29.09
C LYS A 164 -8.17 -20.99 -28.85
N LYS A 165 -9.46 -21.22 -28.53
CA LYS A 165 -10.39 -20.13 -28.22
C LYS A 165 -10.31 -19.74 -26.76
N LEU A 166 -10.32 -18.42 -26.50
CA LEU A 166 -10.47 -17.79 -25.21
C LEU A 166 -11.64 -16.80 -25.29
N GLY A 167 -12.81 -17.19 -24.83
CA GLY A 167 -14.03 -16.43 -25.05
C GLY A 167 -14.39 -16.36 -26.54
N LEU A 168 -14.51 -15.17 -27.10
CA LEU A 168 -14.74 -14.90 -28.52
C LEU A 168 -13.47 -14.98 -29.37
N ASN A 169 -12.31 -14.77 -28.72
CA ASN A 169 -11.06 -14.57 -29.41
C ASN A 169 -10.29 -15.87 -29.60
N VAL A 170 -9.34 -15.85 -30.55
CA VAL A 170 -8.42 -16.94 -30.80
C VAL A 170 -7.03 -16.53 -30.33
N VAL A 171 -6.37 -17.38 -29.57
CA VAL A 171 -5.00 -17.17 -29.14
C VAL A 171 -4.06 -17.34 -30.34
N ALA A 172 -3.46 -16.25 -30.81
CA ALA A 172 -2.54 -16.24 -31.93
C ALA A 172 -1.08 -16.01 -31.52
N GLY A 173 -0.84 -15.58 -30.28
CA GLY A 173 0.50 -15.37 -29.76
C GLY A 173 0.58 -15.49 -28.24
N VAL A 174 1.82 -15.68 -27.76
CA VAL A 174 2.16 -15.72 -26.35
C VAL A 174 3.29 -14.75 -26.08
N PHE A 175 3.15 -13.92 -25.04
CA PHE A 175 4.18 -12.99 -24.58
C PHE A 175 4.67 -13.35 -23.19
N GLU A 176 5.86 -12.87 -22.82
CA GLU A 176 6.42 -13.09 -21.48
C GLU A 176 5.51 -12.46 -20.40
N THR A 177 5.33 -13.19 -19.30
CA THR A 177 4.52 -12.69 -18.19
C THR A 177 5.03 -11.34 -17.69
N PRO A 178 4.17 -10.31 -17.63
CA PRO A 178 4.53 -9.00 -17.12
C PRO A 178 5.13 -9.08 -15.71
N ARG A 179 6.18 -8.30 -15.48
CA ARG A 179 6.83 -8.26 -14.16
C ARG A 179 5.98 -7.43 -13.18
N VAL A 180 5.95 -7.85 -11.93
CA VAL A 180 5.18 -7.16 -10.86
C VAL A 180 5.69 -5.76 -10.53
N ASN A 181 6.91 -5.41 -10.96
CA ASN A 181 7.54 -4.12 -10.72
C ASN A 181 7.55 -3.22 -11.96
N GLN A 182 6.40 -3.14 -12.62
CA GLN A 182 6.14 -2.23 -13.75
C GLN A 182 4.93 -1.34 -13.49
N SER A 183 4.93 -0.13 -14.06
CA SER A 183 3.85 0.86 -13.91
C SER A 183 2.70 0.68 -14.90
N ILE A 184 2.84 -0.22 -15.88
CA ILE A 184 1.84 -0.46 -16.93
C ILE A 184 0.66 -1.31 -16.42
N GLY A 185 0.75 -1.79 -15.18
CA GLY A 185 -0.25 -2.67 -14.58
C GLY A 185 0.08 -4.16 -14.74
N ASP A 186 -0.79 -4.99 -14.18
CA ASP A 186 -0.72 -6.45 -14.27
C ASP A 186 -1.76 -6.92 -15.28
N PHE A 187 -1.34 -7.32 -16.46
CA PHE A 187 -2.21 -7.76 -17.54
C PHE A 187 -1.80 -9.14 -18.08
N ASP A 188 -2.78 -9.85 -18.61
CA ASP A 188 -2.59 -11.18 -19.15
C ASP A 188 -3.00 -11.33 -20.63
N ILE A 189 -3.62 -10.30 -21.21
CA ILE A 189 -4.14 -10.32 -22.57
C ILE A 189 -3.73 -9.02 -23.27
N LEU A 190 -3.33 -9.15 -24.53
CA LEU A 190 -3.15 -8.03 -25.45
C LEU A 190 -4.13 -8.15 -26.60
N GLU A 191 -4.86 -7.08 -26.85
CA GLU A 191 -5.84 -6.93 -27.93
C GLU A 191 -5.52 -5.71 -28.77
N HIS A 192 -5.87 -5.76 -30.03
CA HIS A 192 -5.72 -4.61 -30.91
C HIS A 192 -6.67 -3.47 -30.50
N LEU A 193 -6.14 -2.28 -30.39
CA LEU A 193 -6.89 -1.03 -30.23
C LEU A 193 -7.00 -0.38 -31.62
N PRO A 194 -8.19 -0.41 -32.26
CA PRO A 194 -8.35 0.25 -33.55
C PRO A 194 -8.13 1.77 -33.42
N TYR A 195 -7.67 2.38 -34.49
CA TYR A 195 -7.51 3.83 -34.61
C TYR A 195 -8.03 4.26 -35.99
N ASP A 196 -9.12 5.01 -36.00
CA ASP A 196 -9.80 5.48 -37.21
C ASP A 196 -9.78 7.02 -37.26
N GLU A 197 -10.17 7.59 -38.42
CA GLU A 197 -10.26 9.05 -38.58
C GLU A 197 -11.23 9.73 -37.58
N ASP A 198 -12.26 9.00 -37.16
CA ASP A 198 -13.23 9.46 -36.14
C ASP A 198 -12.61 9.54 -34.73
N ASP A 199 -11.43 8.99 -34.52
CA ASP A 199 -10.70 9.01 -33.23
C ASP A 199 -9.90 10.32 -33.00
N GLU A 200 -9.89 11.26 -33.95
CA GLU A 200 -9.25 12.59 -33.83
C GLU A 200 -10.01 13.53 -32.89
N ILE A 201 -10.42 12.99 -31.73
CA ILE A 201 -11.07 13.74 -30.67
C ILE A 201 -10.02 14.19 -29.67
N TRP A 202 -9.72 15.49 -29.67
CA TRP A 202 -8.68 16.10 -28.83
C TRP A 202 -9.17 16.56 -27.46
N THR A 203 -10.44 16.45 -27.14
CA THR A 203 -11.04 16.91 -25.89
C THR A 203 -12.09 15.93 -25.39
N GLY A 204 -12.08 15.63 -24.08
CA GLY A 204 -13.18 14.92 -23.43
C GLY A 204 -13.15 13.39 -23.48
N GLN A 205 -12.10 12.75 -23.97
CA GLN A 205 -11.93 11.28 -23.94
C GLN A 205 -10.57 10.88 -23.32
N ASP A 206 -10.30 11.37 -22.13
CA ASP A 206 -9.04 11.14 -21.43
C ASP A 206 -9.03 9.75 -20.75
N SER A 207 -8.77 8.70 -21.55
CA SER A 207 -8.83 7.31 -21.07
C SER A 207 -7.55 6.53 -21.30
N TYR A 208 -6.64 7.07 -22.12
CA TYR A 208 -5.48 6.35 -22.64
C TYR A 208 -4.20 6.74 -21.90
N THR A 209 -3.42 5.74 -21.53
CA THR A 209 -2.05 5.96 -21.06
C THR A 209 -1.11 6.00 -22.25
N THR A 210 -0.28 7.05 -22.34
CA THR A 210 0.63 7.27 -23.47
C THR A 210 2.09 7.22 -23.03
N PHE A 211 2.90 6.43 -23.76
CA PHE A 211 4.35 6.44 -23.65
C PHE A 211 4.99 6.81 -24.98
N ILE A 212 6.10 7.53 -24.91
CA ILE A 212 6.93 7.85 -26.07
C ILE A 212 8.34 7.29 -25.89
N LYS A 213 8.99 6.94 -26.99
CA LYS A 213 10.40 6.56 -27.05
C LYS A 213 11.14 7.56 -27.93
N LEU A 214 12.22 8.12 -27.41
CA LEU A 214 13.05 9.08 -28.13
C LEU A 214 14.02 8.39 -29.10
N CYS A 215 14.37 9.07 -30.20
CA CYS A 215 15.47 8.71 -31.05
C CYS A 215 16.79 8.64 -30.29
N GLU A 216 17.76 7.87 -30.79
CA GLU A 216 19.09 7.81 -30.17
C GLU A 216 19.76 9.18 -30.15
N GLY A 217 20.14 9.62 -28.95
CA GLY A 217 20.80 10.91 -28.73
C GLY A 217 19.89 12.13 -28.68
N ALA A 218 18.57 11.98 -28.85
CA ALA A 218 17.59 13.07 -28.65
C ALA A 218 17.41 13.40 -27.18
N ASP A 219 17.20 14.69 -26.89
CA ASP A 219 16.89 15.18 -25.54
C ASP A 219 15.38 15.46 -25.41
N ILE A 220 14.81 15.11 -24.27
CA ILE A 220 13.40 15.39 -23.98
C ILE A 220 13.08 16.89 -24.02
N ALA A 221 14.04 17.75 -23.71
CA ALA A 221 13.89 19.21 -23.79
C ALA A 221 13.57 19.70 -25.22
N GLU A 222 14.00 18.97 -26.26
CA GLU A 222 13.65 19.27 -27.65
C GLU A 222 12.17 18.96 -27.94
N VAL A 223 11.65 17.86 -27.37
CA VAL A 223 10.22 17.51 -27.46
C VAL A 223 9.38 18.55 -26.71
N GLU A 224 9.77 18.91 -25.48
CA GLU A 224 9.08 19.95 -24.71
C GLU A 224 9.06 21.32 -25.46
N ALA A 225 10.14 21.66 -26.11
CA ALA A 225 10.25 22.89 -26.92
C ALA A 225 9.33 22.85 -28.16
N ALA A 226 9.06 21.67 -28.72
CA ALA A 226 8.18 21.49 -29.89
C ALA A 226 6.67 21.50 -29.51
N MET A 227 6.31 21.26 -28.26
CA MET A 227 4.91 21.16 -27.80
C MET A 227 4.03 22.38 -28.10
N PRO A 228 4.49 23.65 -27.96
CA PRO A 228 3.67 24.81 -28.32
C PRO A 228 3.24 24.85 -29.79
N GLU A 229 4.11 24.39 -30.72
CA GLU A 229 3.78 24.28 -32.13
C GLU A 229 2.84 23.12 -32.43
N PHE A 230 3.07 21.97 -31.78
CA PHE A 230 2.18 20.81 -31.80
C PHE A 230 0.76 21.19 -31.38
N ILE A 231 0.61 21.84 -30.21
CA ILE A 231 -0.67 22.30 -29.64
C ILE A 231 -1.40 23.22 -30.63
N ARG A 232 -0.69 24.15 -31.27
CA ARG A 232 -1.25 25.07 -32.28
C ARG A 232 -1.70 24.34 -33.54
N LYS A 233 -0.88 23.37 -33.99
CA LYS A 233 -1.15 22.59 -35.22
C LYS A 233 -2.47 21.80 -35.09
N HIS A 234 -2.73 21.22 -33.91
CA HIS A 234 -3.93 20.42 -33.65
C HIS A 234 -5.13 21.23 -33.11
N GLY A 235 -5.01 22.56 -33.05
CA GLY A 235 -6.11 23.45 -32.70
C GLY A 235 -6.55 23.38 -31.22
N ILE A 236 -5.71 22.82 -30.33
CA ILE A 236 -6.01 22.65 -28.90
C ILE A 236 -5.45 23.77 -28.02
N GLU A 237 -4.94 24.85 -28.62
CA GLU A 237 -4.30 25.95 -27.89
C GLU A 237 -5.30 26.63 -26.92
N GLU A 238 -6.53 26.85 -27.36
CA GLU A 238 -7.57 27.49 -26.54
C GLU A 238 -7.96 26.58 -25.35
N HIS A 239 -8.16 25.30 -25.63
CA HIS A 239 -8.41 24.30 -24.58
C HIS A 239 -7.29 24.23 -23.55
N CYS A 240 -6.03 24.16 -23.98
CA CYS A 240 -4.87 24.15 -23.07
C CYS A 240 -4.76 25.43 -22.24
N LYS A 241 -5.10 26.60 -22.80
CA LYS A 241 -5.13 27.86 -22.06
C LYS A 241 -6.26 27.91 -21.04
N GLU A 242 -7.46 27.51 -21.45
CA GLU A 242 -8.64 27.48 -20.62
C GLU A 242 -8.44 26.56 -19.40
N TRP A 243 -7.98 25.35 -19.63
CA TRP A 243 -7.71 24.35 -18.59
C TRP A 243 -6.36 24.52 -17.91
N GLN A 244 -5.52 25.45 -18.34
CA GLN A 244 -4.15 25.64 -17.87
C GLN A 244 -3.33 24.33 -17.94
N ILE A 245 -3.52 23.59 -19.03
CA ILE A 245 -2.84 22.32 -19.27
C ILE A 245 -1.41 22.57 -19.72
N THR A 246 -0.48 21.87 -19.11
CA THR A 246 0.91 21.75 -19.56
C THR A 246 1.25 20.26 -19.70
N TYR A 247 1.69 19.86 -20.86
CA TYR A 247 2.19 18.49 -21.07
C TYR A 247 3.54 18.32 -20.41
N CYS A 248 3.69 17.25 -19.64
CA CYS A 248 4.91 16.89 -18.93
C CYS A 248 5.36 15.49 -19.35
N PHE A 249 6.67 15.29 -19.51
CA PHE A 249 7.24 14.01 -19.91
C PHE A 249 8.01 13.41 -18.74
N VAL A 250 7.47 12.37 -18.15
CA VAL A 250 8.04 11.72 -16.96
C VAL A 250 8.87 10.52 -17.40
N PRO A 251 10.18 10.46 -17.03
CA PRO A 251 11.01 9.28 -17.35
C PRO A 251 10.36 8.00 -16.85
N LEU A 252 10.40 6.93 -17.64
CA LEU A 252 9.78 5.64 -17.32
C LEU A 252 10.14 5.14 -15.92
N THR A 253 11.40 5.32 -15.51
CA THR A 253 11.89 4.90 -14.19
C THR A 253 11.39 5.75 -13.02
N SER A 254 10.73 6.88 -13.30
CA SER A 254 10.26 7.84 -12.31
C SER A 254 8.74 7.93 -12.23
N THR A 255 8.02 7.23 -13.08
CA THR A 255 6.54 7.29 -13.14
C THR A 255 5.85 6.99 -11.82
N ILE A 256 6.34 6.00 -11.06
CA ILE A 256 5.80 5.66 -9.73
C ILE A 256 5.99 6.75 -8.67
N TYR A 257 6.90 7.69 -8.90
CA TYR A 257 7.23 8.75 -7.94
C TYR A 257 6.48 10.06 -8.19
N VAL A 258 5.74 10.16 -9.26
CA VAL A 258 4.90 11.34 -9.56
C VAL A 258 3.82 11.50 -8.51
N GLU A 259 3.27 10.41 -8.03
CA GLU A 259 2.37 10.40 -6.89
C GLU A 259 3.19 10.56 -5.60
N SER A 260 3.14 11.75 -5.01
CA SER A 260 3.89 12.12 -3.78
C SER A 260 3.71 11.12 -2.63
N ASP A 261 2.54 10.51 -2.53
CA ASP A 261 2.18 9.59 -1.45
C ASP A 261 3.03 8.30 -1.47
N VAL A 262 3.43 7.83 -2.64
CA VAL A 262 4.26 6.61 -2.76
C VAL A 262 5.63 6.83 -2.14
N VAL A 263 6.31 7.94 -2.45
CA VAL A 263 7.65 8.25 -1.91
C VAL A 263 7.60 8.37 -0.39
N GLN A 264 6.61 9.10 0.13
CA GLN A 264 6.45 9.29 1.58
C GLN A 264 6.18 7.96 2.29
N MET A 265 5.32 7.11 1.74
CA MET A 265 5.07 5.77 2.27
C MET A 265 6.34 4.92 2.32
N GLN A 266 7.17 4.95 1.26
CA GLN A 266 8.44 4.22 1.25
C GLN A 266 9.42 4.74 2.30
N MET A 267 9.46 6.06 2.55
CA MET A 267 10.26 6.64 3.63
C MET A 267 9.78 6.16 5.01
N ILE A 268 8.47 6.15 5.25
CA ILE A 268 7.88 5.68 6.52
C ILE A 268 8.21 4.19 6.74
N TYR A 269 8.00 3.34 5.74
CA TYR A 269 8.34 1.91 5.85
C TYR A 269 9.84 1.70 6.12
N SER A 270 10.71 2.43 5.42
CA SER A 270 12.16 2.37 5.63
C SER A 270 12.55 2.80 7.04
N ALA A 271 11.96 3.87 7.55
CA ALA A 271 12.21 4.36 8.91
C ALA A 271 11.78 3.33 9.96
N ILE A 272 10.59 2.74 9.81
CA ILE A 272 10.06 1.72 10.72
C ILE A 272 10.96 0.46 10.71
N ALA A 273 11.36 0.00 9.52
CA ALA A 273 12.25 -1.15 9.38
C ALA A 273 13.63 -0.91 10.02
N LEU A 274 14.18 0.30 9.82
CA LEU A 274 15.44 0.70 10.42
C LEU A 274 15.33 0.75 11.96
N VAL A 275 14.25 1.29 12.50
CA VAL A 275 13.98 1.30 13.95
C VAL A 275 13.89 -0.11 14.49
N ALA A 276 13.16 -1.02 13.83
CA ALA A 276 13.05 -2.41 14.25
C ALA A 276 14.42 -3.10 14.27
N LEU A 277 15.24 -2.91 13.24
CA LEU A 277 16.59 -3.46 13.15
C LEU A 277 17.50 -2.89 14.24
N ILE A 278 17.47 -1.58 14.45
CA ILE A 278 18.27 -0.92 15.49
C ILE A 278 17.88 -1.45 16.88
N VAL A 279 16.57 -1.53 17.19
CA VAL A 279 16.10 -2.06 18.48
C VAL A 279 16.57 -3.50 18.69
N ALA A 280 16.50 -4.35 17.66
CA ALA A 280 17.00 -5.73 17.74
C ALA A 280 18.51 -5.79 17.98
N CYS A 281 19.30 -4.97 17.27
CA CYS A 281 20.74 -4.90 17.46
C CYS A 281 21.12 -4.36 18.85
N LEU A 282 20.45 -3.31 19.32
CA LEU A 282 20.65 -2.76 20.67
C LEU A 282 20.30 -3.77 21.75
N ASN A 283 19.24 -4.55 21.54
CA ASN A 283 18.87 -5.63 22.44
C ASN A 283 19.94 -6.73 22.47
N TYR A 284 20.43 -7.14 21.30
CA TYR A 284 21.56 -8.08 21.22
C TYR A 284 22.78 -7.56 21.99
N VAL A 285 23.14 -6.29 21.77
CA VAL A 285 24.24 -5.60 22.46
C VAL A 285 24.02 -5.62 23.99
N LEU A 286 22.81 -5.25 24.45
CA LEU A 286 22.44 -5.24 25.86
C LEU A 286 22.58 -6.61 26.51
N LEU A 287 22.04 -7.67 25.89
CA LEU A 287 22.13 -9.06 26.35
C LEU A 287 23.60 -9.54 26.37
N THR A 288 24.39 -9.18 25.37
CA THR A 288 25.81 -9.57 25.27
C THR A 288 26.63 -8.92 26.37
N ILE A 289 26.46 -7.61 26.59
CA ILE A 289 27.21 -6.88 27.59
C ILE A 289 26.69 -7.17 29.01
N SER A 290 25.44 -7.56 29.19
CA SER A 290 24.95 -8.00 30.50
C SER A 290 25.72 -9.21 31.05
N SER A 291 26.30 -10.03 30.17
CA SER A 291 27.20 -11.13 30.55
C SER A 291 28.67 -10.73 30.82
N LEU A 292 28.97 -9.39 30.81
CA LEU A 292 30.35 -8.89 30.94
C LEU A 292 31.03 -9.34 32.24
N ALA A 293 30.32 -9.31 33.36
CA ALA A 293 30.90 -9.67 34.66
C ALA A 293 31.44 -11.11 34.71
N GLU A 294 30.73 -12.03 34.05
CA GLU A 294 31.13 -13.44 33.95
C GLU A 294 32.25 -13.67 32.92
N ARG A 295 32.22 -12.90 31.84
CA ARG A 295 33.21 -12.99 30.75
C ARG A 295 34.51 -12.28 31.06
N SER A 296 34.47 -11.23 31.86
CA SER A 296 35.67 -10.43 32.18
C SER A 296 36.76 -11.27 32.80
N ARG A 297 36.45 -12.22 33.69
CA ARG A 297 37.42 -13.17 34.29
C ARG A 297 38.07 -14.06 33.21
N THR A 298 37.24 -14.64 32.33
CA THR A 298 37.76 -15.51 31.24
C THR A 298 38.65 -14.69 30.29
N ILE A 299 38.26 -13.48 29.91
CA ILE A 299 39.05 -12.59 29.05
C ILE A 299 40.34 -12.17 29.74
N ALA A 300 40.28 -11.87 31.04
CA ALA A 300 41.49 -11.56 31.83
C ALA A 300 42.48 -12.74 31.87
N THR A 301 41.98 -13.96 32.12
CA THR A 301 42.80 -15.17 32.08
C THR A 301 43.42 -15.38 30.71
N MET A 302 42.68 -15.17 29.61
CA MET A 302 43.20 -15.23 28.23
C MET A 302 44.31 -14.19 28.01
N LYS A 303 44.13 -12.95 28.50
CA LYS A 303 45.14 -11.89 28.39
C LYS A 303 46.38 -12.17 29.23
N CYS A 304 46.23 -12.77 30.43
CA CYS A 304 47.35 -13.23 31.23
C CYS A 304 48.15 -14.32 30.50
N ASN A 305 47.48 -15.13 29.68
CA ASN A 305 48.10 -16.16 28.83
C ASN A 305 48.57 -15.63 27.46
N GLY A 306 48.71 -14.29 27.30
CA GLY A 306 49.26 -13.67 26.09
C GLY A 306 48.27 -13.31 24.99
N ALA A 307 46.95 -13.42 25.21
CA ALA A 307 45.97 -13.02 24.20
C ALA A 307 45.99 -11.50 24.00
N SER A 308 46.19 -11.06 22.75
CA SER A 308 46.15 -9.64 22.36
C SER A 308 44.73 -9.07 22.35
N ARG A 309 44.62 -7.75 22.34
CA ARG A 309 43.31 -7.09 22.11
C ARG A 309 42.66 -7.53 20.80
N ARG A 310 43.45 -7.72 19.73
CA ARG A 310 42.96 -8.19 18.41
C ARG A 310 42.39 -9.60 18.51
N THR A 311 43.00 -10.49 19.29
CA THR A 311 42.50 -11.86 19.51
C THR A 311 41.14 -11.87 20.21
N VAL A 312 40.98 -11.05 21.25
CA VAL A 312 39.67 -10.93 21.94
C VAL A 312 38.62 -10.29 21.02
N PHE A 313 39.00 -9.27 20.27
CA PHE A 313 38.12 -8.61 19.30
C PHE A 313 37.65 -9.59 18.21
N SER A 314 38.56 -10.32 17.57
CA SER A 314 38.21 -11.30 16.52
C SER A 314 37.34 -12.45 17.04
N MET A 315 37.54 -12.87 18.28
CA MET A 315 36.74 -13.90 18.93
C MET A 315 35.27 -13.44 19.09
N LEU A 316 35.06 -12.19 19.48
CA LEU A 316 33.71 -11.62 19.63
C LEU A 316 33.03 -11.38 18.29
N LEU A 317 33.80 -10.95 17.28
CA LEU A 317 33.27 -10.86 15.91
C LEU A 317 32.81 -12.23 15.41
N ALA A 318 33.63 -13.28 15.61
CA ALA A 318 33.24 -14.64 15.21
C ALA A 318 31.99 -15.15 15.96
N GLU A 319 31.85 -14.84 17.25
CA GLU A 319 30.63 -15.17 18.02
C GLU A 319 29.42 -14.46 17.47
N THR A 320 29.51 -13.14 17.22
CA THR A 320 28.41 -12.36 16.67
C THR A 320 28.04 -12.86 15.28
N PHE A 321 29.01 -13.19 14.45
CA PHE A 321 28.77 -13.77 13.12
C PHE A 321 27.99 -15.08 13.19
N LEU A 322 28.34 -16.00 14.09
CA LEU A 322 27.61 -17.26 14.28
C LEU A 322 26.17 -17.03 14.77
N ILE A 323 25.97 -16.07 15.68
CA ILE A 323 24.63 -15.71 16.15
C ILE A 323 23.81 -15.07 15.03
N LEU A 324 24.41 -14.16 14.24
CA LEU A 324 23.74 -13.56 13.11
C LEU A 324 23.35 -14.61 12.05
N LEU A 325 24.26 -15.54 11.74
CA LEU A 325 23.97 -16.63 10.81
C LEU A 325 22.78 -17.48 11.29
N ALA A 326 22.77 -17.84 12.57
CA ALA A 326 21.65 -18.55 13.17
C ALA A 326 20.35 -17.71 13.15
N SER A 327 20.46 -16.40 13.39
CA SER A 327 19.32 -15.47 13.37
C SER A 327 18.76 -15.30 11.96
N VAL A 328 19.60 -15.22 10.95
CA VAL A 328 19.18 -15.17 9.53
C VAL A 328 18.50 -16.49 9.13
N ALA A 329 19.03 -17.64 9.55
CA ALA A 329 18.39 -18.93 9.28
C ALA A 329 16.98 -19.01 9.90
N VAL A 330 16.82 -18.56 11.15
CA VAL A 330 15.51 -18.47 11.81
C VAL A 330 14.60 -17.45 11.10
N ALA A 331 15.14 -16.31 10.69
CA ALA A 331 14.39 -15.29 9.94
C ALA A 331 13.86 -15.85 8.60
N VAL A 332 14.68 -16.58 7.85
CA VAL A 332 14.28 -17.26 6.61
C VAL A 332 13.17 -18.28 6.87
N ILE A 333 13.30 -19.11 7.91
CA ILE A 333 12.26 -20.06 8.30
C ILE A 333 10.94 -19.33 8.63
N LEU A 334 10.99 -18.24 9.37
CA LEU A 334 9.81 -17.44 9.70
C LEU A 334 9.16 -16.85 8.44
N ILE A 335 9.95 -16.25 7.56
CA ILE A 335 9.48 -15.65 6.30
C ILE A 335 8.81 -16.72 5.42
N THR A 336 9.46 -17.87 5.25
CA THR A 336 8.90 -18.94 4.40
C THR A 336 7.67 -19.61 5.01
N SER A 337 7.62 -19.74 6.35
CA SER A 337 6.46 -20.31 7.05
C SER A 337 5.24 -19.39 7.04
N LEU A 338 5.43 -18.08 6.96
CA LEU A 338 4.38 -17.07 6.96
C LEU A 338 4.10 -16.52 5.55
N HIS A 339 4.35 -17.30 4.49
CA HIS A 339 4.27 -16.81 3.11
C HIS A 339 2.90 -16.28 2.70
N SER A 340 1.80 -16.90 3.16
CA SER A 340 0.43 -16.43 2.87
C SER A 340 0.13 -15.11 3.57
N GLN A 341 0.49 -14.99 4.85
CA GLN A 341 0.30 -13.77 5.62
C GLN A 341 1.15 -12.61 5.07
N ILE A 342 2.35 -12.91 4.57
CA ILE A 342 3.21 -11.92 3.91
C ILE A 342 2.58 -11.46 2.59
N PHE A 343 2.01 -12.37 1.80
CA PHE A 343 1.26 -12.00 0.61
C PHE A 343 0.06 -11.10 0.95
N ASP A 344 -0.71 -11.45 1.98
CA ASP A 344 -1.85 -10.64 2.44
C ASP A 344 -1.42 -9.23 2.93
N LEU A 345 -0.20 -9.10 3.48
CA LEU A 345 0.32 -7.83 4.00
C LEU A 345 0.92 -6.93 2.90
N PHE A 346 1.63 -7.51 1.95
CA PHE A 346 2.39 -6.74 0.95
C PHE A 346 1.77 -6.79 -0.45
N GLY A 347 0.94 -7.79 -0.75
CA GLY A 347 0.40 -8.02 -2.09
C GLY A 347 1.38 -8.67 -3.07
N TYR A 348 2.57 -9.06 -2.61
CA TYR A 348 3.63 -9.65 -3.43
C TYR A 348 4.07 -11.01 -2.90
N ARG A 349 4.48 -11.90 -3.80
CA ARG A 349 5.05 -13.19 -3.42
C ARG A 349 6.45 -13.01 -2.86
N ILE A 350 6.90 -13.95 -2.04
CA ILE A 350 8.27 -13.95 -1.50
C ILE A 350 9.32 -13.97 -2.63
N SER A 351 9.06 -14.70 -3.72
CA SER A 351 9.91 -14.71 -4.91
C SER A 351 10.13 -13.32 -5.50
N ASP A 352 9.09 -12.50 -5.51
CA ASP A 352 9.13 -11.15 -6.07
C ASP A 352 9.91 -10.19 -5.17
N LEU A 353 9.73 -10.33 -3.84
CA LEU A 353 10.44 -9.53 -2.85
C LEU A 353 11.95 -9.81 -2.85
N PHE A 354 12.35 -11.09 -3.00
CA PHE A 354 13.73 -11.55 -2.91
C PHE A 354 14.33 -11.98 -4.27
N ALA A 355 13.93 -11.31 -5.35
CA ALA A 355 14.50 -11.57 -6.68
C ALA A 355 16.02 -11.40 -6.68
N LEU A 356 16.71 -12.23 -7.49
CA LEU A 356 18.19 -12.26 -7.56
C LEU A 356 18.78 -10.91 -7.92
N GLU A 357 18.11 -10.12 -8.75
CA GLU A 357 18.53 -8.77 -9.15
C GLU A 357 18.67 -7.81 -7.96
N ARG A 358 17.93 -8.06 -6.87
CA ARG A 358 17.89 -7.24 -5.65
C ARG A 358 18.51 -7.91 -4.42
N ILE A 359 19.21 -9.03 -4.60
CA ILE A 359 19.82 -9.80 -3.50
C ILE A 359 20.83 -8.97 -2.66
N TRP A 360 21.36 -7.90 -3.23
CA TRP A 360 22.25 -6.98 -2.52
C TRP A 360 21.54 -6.27 -1.33
N ILE A 361 20.21 -6.09 -1.37
CA ILE A 361 19.43 -5.44 -0.29
C ILE A 361 19.45 -6.31 0.98
N PRO A 362 19.02 -7.59 0.97
CA PRO A 362 19.15 -8.45 2.14
C PRO A 362 20.60 -8.61 2.61
N LEU A 363 21.57 -8.63 1.70
CA LEU A 363 22.99 -8.66 2.09
C LEU A 363 23.42 -7.38 2.82
N ALA A 364 22.98 -6.20 2.35
CA ALA A 364 23.25 -4.92 3.01
C ALA A 364 22.60 -4.85 4.40
N VAL A 365 21.37 -5.33 4.56
CA VAL A 365 20.69 -5.43 5.87
C VAL A 365 21.47 -6.33 6.83
N CYS A 366 21.90 -7.50 6.36
CA CYS A 366 22.70 -8.42 7.19
C CYS A 366 24.07 -7.81 7.57
N LEU A 367 24.71 -7.11 6.65
CA LEU A 367 25.97 -6.42 6.91
C LEU A 367 25.82 -5.29 7.94
N LEU A 368 24.76 -4.48 7.80
CA LEU A 368 24.42 -3.41 8.75
C LEU A 368 24.14 -4.01 10.14
N ALA A 369 23.31 -5.05 10.21
CA ALA A 369 23.01 -5.76 11.46
C ALA A 369 24.29 -6.28 12.12
N PHE A 370 25.20 -6.89 11.34
CA PHE A 370 26.49 -7.36 11.82
C PHE A 370 27.37 -6.21 12.33
N ALA A 371 27.51 -5.13 11.58
CA ALA A 371 28.31 -3.97 11.96
C ALA A 371 27.85 -3.39 13.30
N VAL A 372 26.56 -3.13 13.46
CA VAL A 372 25.99 -2.56 14.69
C VAL A 372 26.10 -3.55 15.86
N ALA A 373 25.72 -4.81 15.66
CA ALA A 373 25.72 -5.82 16.72
C ALA A 373 27.13 -6.26 17.16
N ALA A 374 28.11 -6.28 16.25
CA ALA A 374 29.45 -6.79 16.52
C ALA A 374 30.40 -5.75 17.06
N VAL A 375 30.45 -4.54 16.47
CA VAL A 375 31.46 -3.52 16.79
C VAL A 375 31.36 -3.05 18.23
N VAL A 376 30.16 -2.72 18.70
CA VAL A 376 29.95 -2.15 20.05
C VAL A 376 30.41 -3.12 21.15
N PRO A 377 29.95 -4.39 21.21
CA PRO A 377 30.46 -5.33 22.21
C PRO A 377 31.94 -5.61 22.05
N ALA A 378 32.44 -5.77 20.82
CA ALA A 378 33.82 -6.11 20.57
C ALA A 378 34.81 -5.01 21.07
N VAL A 379 34.47 -3.73 20.85
CA VAL A 379 35.24 -2.60 21.37
C VAL A 379 35.22 -2.60 22.90
N ILE A 380 34.05 -2.71 23.52
CA ILE A 380 33.91 -2.68 24.99
C ILE A 380 34.70 -3.84 25.64
N PHE A 381 34.54 -5.07 25.16
CA PHE A 381 35.20 -6.23 25.76
C PHE A 381 36.69 -6.26 25.49
N SER A 382 37.16 -5.82 24.33
CA SER A 382 38.59 -5.78 24.02
C SER A 382 39.34 -4.77 24.88
N ALA A 383 38.66 -3.71 25.35
CA ALA A 383 39.20 -2.67 26.21
C ALA A 383 39.29 -3.06 27.71
N VAL A 384 38.69 -4.19 28.13
CA VAL A 384 38.71 -4.65 29.52
C VAL A 384 40.17 -4.90 29.96
N SER A 385 40.62 -4.17 31.01
CA SER A 385 41.96 -4.37 31.59
C SER A 385 42.00 -5.55 32.57
N ILE A 386 43.14 -6.17 32.72
CA ILE A 386 43.35 -7.31 33.61
C ILE A 386 43.04 -6.89 35.06
N GLY A 387 43.54 -5.72 35.50
CA GLY A 387 43.30 -5.20 36.86
C GLY A 387 41.85 -4.91 37.17
N TYR A 388 41.06 -4.49 36.15
CA TYR A 388 39.60 -4.26 36.30
C TYR A 388 38.84 -5.59 36.50
N ALA A 389 39.23 -6.63 35.77
CA ALA A 389 38.54 -7.92 35.80
C ALA A 389 38.70 -8.65 37.16
N PHE A 390 39.81 -8.44 37.88
CA PHE A 390 40.09 -9.05 39.18
C PHE A 390 39.68 -8.18 40.39
N ARG A 391 39.44 -6.86 40.22
CA ARG A 391 38.92 -6.01 41.29
C ARG A 391 37.41 -6.20 41.45
N ARG A 392 36.95 -6.60 42.62
CA ARG A 392 35.54 -6.87 43.00
C ARG A 392 34.69 -5.59 43.21
N GLY A 393 34.90 -4.53 42.47
CA GLY A 393 34.15 -3.29 42.73
C GLY A 393 34.51 -2.17 41.78
N GLY A 394 33.90 -2.12 40.65
CA GLY A 394 34.02 -1.04 39.70
C GLY A 394 32.66 -0.66 39.14
N ASP A 395 31.90 0.12 39.87
CA ASP A 395 30.44 0.38 39.62
C ASP A 395 30.12 1.58 38.72
N ASN A 396 31.12 2.19 38.10
CA ASN A 396 30.92 3.49 37.42
C ASN A 396 30.58 3.42 35.92
N ARG A 397 30.33 2.24 35.35
CA ARG A 397 30.01 2.09 33.91
C ARG A 397 28.65 1.50 33.63
N THR A 398 27.61 1.83 34.42
CA THR A 398 26.23 1.37 34.13
C THR A 398 25.41 2.35 33.30
N TRP A 399 25.93 3.54 33.04
CA TRP A 399 25.21 4.59 32.31
C TRP A 399 24.79 4.15 30.90
N TRP A 400 25.65 3.45 30.19
CA TRP A 400 25.38 2.96 28.82
C TRP A 400 24.22 1.93 28.79
N LYS A 401 24.09 1.06 29.82
CA LYS A 401 22.92 0.15 29.94
C LYS A 401 21.63 0.92 30.12
N LYS A 402 21.68 1.97 30.91
CA LYS A 402 20.54 2.89 31.12
C LYS A 402 20.21 3.64 29.85
N SER A 403 21.22 4.09 29.09
CA SER A 403 21.03 4.78 27.82
C SER A 403 20.45 3.86 26.75
N LEU A 404 20.88 2.60 26.68
CA LEU A 404 20.29 1.61 25.76
C LEU A 404 18.83 1.32 26.12
N LEU A 405 18.53 1.13 27.41
CA LEU A 405 17.16 0.94 27.88
C LEU A 405 16.29 2.17 27.61
N PHE A 406 16.82 3.36 27.88
CA PHE A 406 16.16 4.63 27.56
C PHE A 406 15.77 4.69 26.09
N LEU A 407 16.72 4.41 25.18
CA LEU A 407 16.47 4.44 23.74
C LEU A 407 15.41 3.41 23.31
N GLN A 408 15.48 2.17 23.86
CA GLN A 408 14.48 1.14 23.58
C GLN A 408 13.08 1.52 24.03
N VAL A 409 12.93 2.08 25.23
CA VAL A 409 11.63 2.54 25.76
C VAL A 409 11.11 3.72 24.94
N THR A 410 11.98 4.68 24.58
CA THR A 410 11.63 5.81 23.72
C THR A 410 11.06 5.33 22.37
N MET A 411 11.76 4.40 21.69
CA MET A 411 11.30 3.85 20.42
C MET A 411 10.00 3.05 20.57
N ALA A 412 9.87 2.25 21.64
CA ALA A 412 8.65 1.50 21.90
C ALA A 412 7.43 2.41 22.10
N VAL A 413 7.57 3.50 22.86
CA VAL A 413 6.51 4.50 23.06
C VAL A 413 6.14 5.16 21.74
N ALA A 414 7.13 5.61 20.97
CA ALA A 414 6.90 6.26 19.68
C ALA A 414 6.14 5.33 18.72
N VAL A 415 6.54 4.08 18.59
CA VAL A 415 5.90 3.10 17.70
C VAL A 415 4.49 2.75 18.16
N VAL A 416 4.25 2.56 19.47
CA VAL A 416 2.91 2.25 19.99
C VAL A 416 1.94 3.40 19.73
N ILE A 417 2.36 4.62 20.00
CA ILE A 417 1.51 5.81 19.77
C ILE A 417 1.25 5.98 18.27
N PHE A 418 2.28 5.86 17.42
CA PHE A 418 2.13 5.92 15.97
C PHE A 418 1.12 4.88 15.47
N LEU A 419 1.20 3.65 15.95
CA LEU A 419 0.24 2.60 15.63
C LEU A 419 -1.19 2.96 16.05
N MET A 420 -1.37 3.51 17.27
CA MET A 420 -2.70 3.90 17.75
C MET A 420 -3.31 5.02 16.90
N VAL A 421 -2.51 6.00 16.51
CA VAL A 421 -2.93 7.08 15.61
C VAL A 421 -3.25 6.53 14.21
N SER A 422 -2.40 5.68 13.67
CA SER A 422 -2.62 5.04 12.36
C SER A 422 -3.90 4.20 12.34
N ASN A 423 -4.14 3.42 13.40
CA ASN A 423 -5.38 2.65 13.50
C ASN A 423 -6.62 3.56 13.58
N ARG A 424 -6.53 4.68 14.31
CA ARG A 424 -7.62 5.66 14.36
C ARG A 424 -7.85 6.31 12.98
N GLN A 425 -6.79 6.67 12.28
CA GLN A 425 -6.86 7.25 10.93
C GLN A 425 -7.54 6.29 9.96
N VAL A 426 -7.13 5.02 9.95
CA VAL A 426 -7.77 4.00 9.09
C VAL A 426 -9.22 3.77 9.50
N SER A 427 -9.50 3.70 10.81
CA SER A 427 -10.88 3.58 11.29
C SER A 427 -11.74 4.80 10.89
N TYR A 428 -11.18 6.00 10.91
CA TYR A 428 -11.85 7.20 10.43
C TYR A 428 -12.18 7.09 8.93
N ILE A 429 -11.20 6.68 8.12
CA ILE A 429 -11.39 6.47 6.69
C ILE A 429 -12.50 5.44 6.42
N MET A 430 -12.50 4.31 7.14
CA MET A 430 -13.43 3.21 6.91
C MET A 430 -14.84 3.45 7.46
N ASN A 431 -14.99 4.23 8.54
CA ASN A 431 -16.26 4.44 9.23
C ASN A 431 -16.86 5.83 9.01
N THR A 432 -16.29 6.65 8.13
CA THR A 432 -16.92 7.92 7.72
C THR A 432 -18.20 7.62 6.96
N ASP A 433 -19.22 8.43 7.14
CA ASP A 433 -20.48 8.33 6.39
C ASP A 433 -20.18 8.45 4.89
N TYR A 434 -20.61 7.46 4.13
CA TYR A 434 -20.43 7.45 2.67
C TYR A 434 -21.48 8.32 1.96
N GLY A 435 -22.54 8.78 2.65
CA GLY A 435 -23.68 9.45 2.04
C GLY A 435 -24.65 8.49 1.33
N TYR A 436 -24.32 7.19 1.31
CA TYR A 436 -25.20 6.09 0.82
C TYR A 436 -25.03 4.87 1.72
N LYS A 437 -26.00 3.94 1.68
CA LYS A 437 -25.97 2.71 2.47
C LYS A 437 -25.65 1.52 1.60
N PHE A 438 -24.72 0.68 2.05
CA PHE A 438 -24.19 -0.43 1.27
C PHE A 438 -24.39 -1.81 1.92
N ASP A 439 -24.88 -1.89 3.17
CA ASP A 439 -24.99 -3.16 3.92
C ASP A 439 -25.84 -4.23 3.22
N ARG A 440 -26.83 -3.80 2.43
CA ARG A 440 -27.75 -4.67 1.69
C ARG A 440 -27.72 -4.44 0.18
N LEU A 441 -26.69 -3.75 -0.30
CA LEU A 441 -26.52 -3.37 -1.69
C LEU A 441 -25.61 -4.34 -2.44
N MET A 442 -26.11 -4.83 -3.59
CA MET A 442 -25.33 -5.62 -4.55
C MET A 442 -25.04 -4.80 -5.79
N ALA A 443 -23.87 -5.00 -6.37
CA ALA A 443 -23.48 -4.45 -7.66
C ALA A 443 -23.44 -5.55 -8.71
N LEU A 444 -24.00 -5.23 -9.89
CA LEU A 444 -23.93 -6.09 -11.08
C LEU A 444 -23.57 -5.19 -12.26
N GLU A 445 -22.44 -5.43 -12.88
CA GLU A 445 -21.97 -4.73 -14.07
C GLU A 445 -22.21 -5.57 -15.31
N LEU A 446 -22.95 -5.05 -16.28
CA LEU A 446 -23.28 -5.71 -17.54
C LEU A 446 -22.95 -4.83 -18.73
N SER A 447 -22.33 -5.42 -19.76
CA SER A 447 -22.24 -4.80 -21.07
C SER A 447 -23.48 -5.19 -21.89
N THR A 448 -24.40 -4.25 -22.08
CA THR A 448 -25.69 -4.49 -22.73
C THR A 448 -26.03 -3.35 -23.69
N GLU A 449 -26.96 -3.59 -24.63
CA GLU A 449 -27.57 -2.50 -25.40
C GLU A 449 -28.48 -1.71 -24.47
N ILE A 450 -28.57 -0.39 -24.66
CA ILE A 450 -29.36 0.50 -23.80
C ILE A 450 -30.82 0.06 -23.71
N LYS A 451 -31.41 -0.40 -24.83
CA LYS A 451 -32.80 -0.89 -24.89
C LYS A 451 -33.07 -2.10 -23.99
N ASP A 452 -32.05 -2.93 -23.74
CA ASP A 452 -32.18 -4.15 -22.93
C ASP A 452 -31.93 -3.88 -21.45
N ALA A 453 -31.24 -2.79 -21.14
CA ALA A 453 -30.89 -2.44 -19.77
C ALA A 453 -32.15 -2.27 -18.87
N GLY A 454 -33.19 -1.63 -19.38
CA GLY A 454 -34.45 -1.47 -18.67
C GLY A 454 -35.16 -2.80 -18.40
N VAL A 455 -35.14 -3.73 -19.36
CA VAL A 455 -35.77 -5.06 -19.23
C VAL A 455 -35.09 -5.86 -18.12
N ILE A 456 -33.78 -5.78 -18.05
CA ILE A 456 -33.01 -6.43 -16.97
C ILE A 456 -33.36 -5.79 -15.62
N ALA A 457 -33.39 -4.45 -15.53
CA ALA A 457 -33.75 -3.76 -14.30
C ALA A 457 -35.18 -4.13 -13.81
N ASP A 458 -36.17 -4.21 -14.71
CA ASP A 458 -37.52 -4.63 -14.39
C ASP A 458 -37.60 -6.07 -13.91
N LYS A 459 -36.81 -6.97 -14.55
CA LYS A 459 -36.69 -8.36 -14.09
C LYS A 459 -36.13 -8.45 -12.67
N LEU A 460 -35.10 -7.66 -12.36
CA LEU A 460 -34.51 -7.60 -11.02
C LEU A 460 -35.54 -7.10 -10.00
N ARG A 461 -36.27 -6.02 -10.30
CA ARG A 461 -37.31 -5.44 -9.44
C ARG A 461 -38.52 -6.39 -9.23
N SER A 462 -38.75 -7.35 -10.15
CA SER A 462 -39.83 -8.33 -10.01
C SER A 462 -39.54 -9.40 -8.95
N LEU A 463 -38.32 -9.51 -8.44
CA LEU A 463 -37.94 -10.52 -7.46
C LEU A 463 -38.41 -10.13 -6.05
N PRO A 464 -39.01 -11.03 -5.28
CA PRO A 464 -39.69 -10.68 -4.01
C PRO A 464 -38.70 -10.24 -2.89
N PHE A 465 -37.42 -10.54 -3.03
CA PHE A 465 -36.36 -10.17 -2.11
C PHE A 465 -35.57 -8.92 -2.56
N VAL A 466 -35.89 -8.34 -3.70
CA VAL A 466 -35.33 -7.08 -4.21
C VAL A 466 -36.27 -5.95 -3.79
N GLU A 467 -35.76 -5.05 -2.94
CA GLU A 467 -36.51 -3.83 -2.54
C GLU A 467 -36.51 -2.80 -3.67
N ASN A 468 -35.37 -2.64 -4.35
CA ASN A 468 -35.21 -1.78 -5.51
C ASN A 468 -33.96 -2.16 -6.33
N ALA A 469 -33.92 -1.75 -7.59
CA ALA A 469 -32.76 -1.88 -8.46
C ALA A 469 -32.65 -0.64 -9.36
N GLY A 470 -31.62 0.15 -9.16
CA GLY A 470 -31.33 1.36 -9.93
C GLY A 470 -30.15 1.14 -10.87
N MET A 471 -30.18 1.82 -12.00
CA MET A 471 -29.12 1.80 -13.00
C MET A 471 -28.23 3.04 -12.88
N SER A 472 -26.92 2.85 -13.14
CA SER A 472 -25.95 3.95 -13.26
C SER A 472 -24.87 3.63 -14.29
N SER A 473 -24.23 4.67 -14.82
CA SER A 473 -23.08 4.51 -15.72
C SER A 473 -21.81 4.14 -14.98
N SER A 474 -21.71 4.47 -13.69
CA SER A 474 -20.54 4.13 -12.88
C SER A 474 -20.90 3.97 -11.38
N SER A 475 -19.96 3.41 -10.61
CA SER A 475 -20.07 3.31 -9.15
C SER A 475 -19.40 4.49 -8.45
N PRO A 476 -19.85 4.91 -7.27
CA PRO A 476 -19.09 5.79 -6.40
C PRO A 476 -17.69 5.24 -6.05
N LEU A 477 -17.48 3.92 -6.16
CA LEU A 477 -16.23 3.23 -5.87
C LEU A 477 -15.30 3.04 -7.07
N SER A 478 -15.80 3.29 -8.30
CA SER A 478 -14.99 3.24 -9.52
C SER A 478 -14.44 4.62 -9.90
N GLY A 479 -13.65 4.68 -10.95
CA GLY A 479 -13.29 5.93 -11.62
C GLY A 479 -14.54 6.69 -12.07
N TYR A 480 -14.39 7.93 -12.44
CA TYR A 480 -15.51 8.75 -12.93
C TYR A 480 -15.15 9.45 -14.23
N SER A 481 -16.17 9.68 -15.04
CA SER A 481 -16.09 10.63 -16.14
C SER A 481 -16.26 12.04 -15.58
N GLY A 482 -15.36 12.94 -15.97
CA GLY A 482 -15.48 14.35 -15.67
C GLY A 482 -16.26 15.08 -16.77
N MET A 483 -17.01 16.11 -16.41
CA MET A 483 -17.63 17.04 -17.34
C MET A 483 -17.20 18.46 -16.98
N SER A 484 -16.95 19.26 -18.00
CA SER A 484 -16.72 20.70 -17.85
C SER A 484 -18.05 21.40 -17.60
N CYS A 485 -18.16 22.12 -16.49
CA CYS A 485 -19.27 23.00 -16.22
C CYS A 485 -18.91 24.42 -16.66
N VAL A 486 -19.71 25.02 -17.50
CA VAL A 486 -19.48 26.38 -18.01
C VAL A 486 -20.56 27.36 -17.56
N ASP A 487 -20.28 28.65 -17.66
CA ASP A 487 -21.28 29.70 -17.44
C ASP A 487 -22.14 29.94 -18.71
N GLU A 488 -23.03 30.93 -18.66
CA GLU A 488 -23.90 31.31 -19.79
C GLU A 488 -23.14 31.88 -20.99
N GLU A 489 -21.91 32.37 -20.76
CA GLU A 489 -21.00 32.88 -21.76
C GLU A 489 -20.07 31.81 -22.34
N GLY A 490 -20.11 30.58 -21.80
CA GLY A 490 -19.25 29.47 -22.20
C GLY A 490 -17.90 29.42 -21.51
N ASN A 491 -17.65 30.25 -20.48
CA ASN A 491 -16.39 30.20 -19.73
C ASN A 491 -16.40 29.03 -18.76
N LEU A 492 -15.27 28.31 -18.67
CA LEU A 492 -15.10 27.19 -17.78
C LEU A 492 -15.14 27.64 -16.30
N LEU A 493 -16.04 27.05 -15.53
CA LEU A 493 -16.16 27.26 -14.09
C LEU A 493 -15.33 26.25 -13.31
N PHE A 494 -15.63 24.97 -13.49
CA PHE A 494 -14.93 23.84 -12.85
C PHE A 494 -15.32 22.52 -13.53
N SER A 495 -14.56 21.46 -13.25
CA SER A 495 -14.91 20.10 -13.62
C SER A 495 -15.77 19.46 -12.54
N CYS A 496 -16.81 18.75 -12.94
CA CYS A 496 -17.66 17.97 -12.05
C CYS A 496 -17.69 16.50 -12.45
N ARG A 497 -18.02 15.62 -11.52
CA ARG A 497 -18.37 14.25 -11.84
C ARG A 497 -19.69 14.22 -12.59
N TRP A 498 -19.71 13.37 -13.60
CA TRP A 498 -20.88 13.13 -14.44
C TRP A 498 -21.27 11.66 -14.35
N ASP A 499 -22.49 11.38 -13.91
CA ASP A 499 -23.05 10.03 -13.93
C ASP A 499 -24.44 10.06 -14.57
N ILE A 500 -24.77 9.01 -15.31
CA ILE A 500 -26.07 8.80 -15.89
C ILE A 500 -26.79 7.76 -15.06
N VAL A 501 -27.99 8.07 -14.60
CA VAL A 501 -28.75 7.25 -13.64
C VAL A 501 -30.21 7.17 -13.99
N ASP A 502 -30.90 6.12 -13.54
CA ASP A 502 -32.36 6.05 -13.60
C ASP A 502 -33.00 6.63 -12.32
N GLU A 503 -34.32 6.75 -12.32
CA GLU A 503 -35.10 7.25 -11.18
C GLU A 503 -35.02 6.36 -9.93
N ASN A 504 -34.56 5.12 -10.10
CA ASN A 504 -34.38 4.14 -9.01
C ASN A 504 -32.99 4.17 -8.36
N TYR A 505 -32.01 4.85 -8.96
CA TYR A 505 -30.64 4.90 -8.46
C TYR A 505 -30.56 5.51 -7.04
N ILE A 506 -31.07 6.72 -6.85
CA ILE A 506 -31.09 7.43 -5.57
C ILE A 506 -31.78 6.61 -4.47
N PRO A 507 -32.98 6.04 -4.69
CA PRO A 507 -33.63 5.14 -3.73
C PRO A 507 -32.86 3.85 -3.46
N SER A 508 -32.26 3.20 -4.47
CA SER A 508 -31.46 1.98 -4.29
C SER A 508 -30.21 2.23 -3.43
N MET A 509 -29.54 3.35 -3.68
CA MET A 509 -28.38 3.79 -2.91
C MET A 509 -28.76 4.37 -1.53
N GLN A 510 -30.06 4.60 -1.28
CA GLN A 510 -30.60 5.24 -0.08
C GLN A 510 -29.95 6.62 0.20
N MET A 511 -29.69 7.38 -0.88
CA MET A 511 -29.16 8.73 -0.80
C MET A 511 -30.23 9.72 -0.38
N LYS A 512 -29.83 10.80 0.30
CA LYS A 512 -30.74 11.82 0.81
C LYS A 512 -30.90 12.96 -0.20
N ILE A 513 -32.14 13.26 -0.60
CA ILE A 513 -32.48 14.48 -1.31
C ILE A 513 -32.62 15.62 -0.30
N VAL A 514 -31.87 16.69 -0.50
CA VAL A 514 -31.85 17.88 0.39
C VAL A 514 -32.84 18.93 -0.04
N GLN A 515 -32.99 19.16 -1.37
CA GLN A 515 -33.91 20.10 -1.95
C GLN A 515 -34.51 19.53 -3.25
N GLY A 516 -35.69 19.98 -3.62
CA GLY A 516 -36.36 19.56 -4.86
C GLY A 516 -36.87 18.12 -4.79
N ARG A 517 -36.70 17.36 -5.89
CA ARG A 517 -37.26 16.02 -6.07
C ARG A 517 -36.25 15.08 -6.77
N ASN A 518 -36.55 13.79 -6.72
CA ASN A 518 -35.89 12.77 -7.55
C ASN A 518 -36.36 12.86 -9.01
N PHE A 519 -35.67 12.19 -9.90
CA PHE A 519 -36.12 11.98 -11.27
C PHE A 519 -37.48 11.27 -11.32
N LEU A 520 -38.24 11.61 -12.32
CA LEU A 520 -39.51 10.95 -12.67
C LEU A 520 -39.34 10.18 -13.98
N PRO A 521 -40.07 9.09 -14.19
CA PRO A 521 -40.00 8.34 -15.47
C PRO A 521 -40.31 9.17 -16.70
N ALA A 522 -40.99 10.32 -16.53
CA ALA A 522 -41.35 11.24 -17.60
C ALA A 522 -40.34 12.38 -17.81
N ASP A 523 -39.28 12.46 -17.01
CA ASP A 523 -38.24 13.49 -17.17
C ASP A 523 -37.42 13.22 -18.43
N GLY A 524 -37.19 14.28 -19.22
CA GLY A 524 -36.34 14.21 -20.41
C GLY A 524 -34.86 14.28 -20.11
N ALA A 525 -34.07 14.26 -21.17
CA ALA A 525 -32.60 14.36 -21.11
C ALA A 525 -32.06 15.69 -20.54
N ASP A 526 -32.94 16.71 -20.50
CA ASP A 526 -32.65 18.08 -20.05
C ASP A 526 -32.69 18.26 -18.52
N LYS A 527 -33.02 17.23 -17.74
CA LYS A 527 -33.16 17.32 -16.29
C LYS A 527 -31.91 16.72 -15.59
N VAL A 528 -31.48 17.42 -14.53
CA VAL A 528 -30.29 16.99 -13.73
C VAL A 528 -30.57 17.13 -12.24
N ILE A 529 -29.84 16.32 -11.47
CA ILE A 529 -29.72 16.44 -10.01
C ILE A 529 -28.26 16.71 -9.68
N VAL A 530 -28.04 17.70 -8.81
CA VAL A 530 -26.68 18.07 -8.36
C VAL A 530 -26.50 17.77 -6.89
N ASN A 531 -25.25 17.79 -6.38
CA ASN A 531 -24.97 17.66 -4.94
C ASN A 531 -24.75 19.02 -4.26
N GLU A 532 -24.66 19.03 -2.91
CA GLU A 532 -24.47 20.24 -2.12
C GLU A 532 -23.17 20.98 -2.49
N THR A 533 -22.07 20.23 -2.70
CA THR A 533 -20.77 20.78 -3.15
C THR A 533 -20.88 21.52 -4.48
N TYR A 534 -21.67 21.03 -5.43
CA TYR A 534 -21.90 21.74 -6.70
C TYR A 534 -22.54 23.10 -6.46
N VAL A 535 -23.58 23.13 -5.62
CA VAL A 535 -24.31 24.39 -5.27
C VAL A 535 -23.38 25.38 -4.56
N GLU A 536 -22.55 24.90 -3.64
CA GLU A 536 -21.55 25.71 -2.93
C GLU A 536 -20.51 26.31 -3.91
N MET A 537 -19.97 25.52 -4.83
CA MET A 537 -18.99 25.98 -5.82
C MET A 537 -19.57 27.00 -6.80
N ARG A 538 -20.87 26.93 -7.09
CA ARG A 538 -21.60 27.96 -7.87
C ARG A 538 -21.86 29.25 -7.07
N GLY A 539 -21.67 29.22 -5.76
CA GLY A 539 -21.88 30.39 -4.87
C GLY A 539 -23.35 30.86 -4.80
N TRP A 540 -24.29 29.99 -5.12
CA TRP A 540 -25.72 30.38 -5.08
C TRP A 540 -26.23 30.51 -3.64
N GLN A 541 -26.84 31.66 -3.34
CA GLN A 541 -27.46 31.93 -2.04
C GLN A 541 -28.95 31.62 -2.03
N ASP A 542 -29.59 31.54 -3.19
CA ASP A 542 -30.99 31.22 -3.44
C ASP A 542 -31.16 29.76 -3.87
N SER A 543 -32.43 29.30 -3.96
CA SER A 543 -32.71 27.91 -4.37
C SER A 543 -32.10 27.59 -5.73
N PRO A 544 -31.36 26.47 -5.85
CA PRO A 544 -30.83 26.02 -7.13
C PRO A 544 -31.86 25.36 -8.02
N ILE A 545 -33.05 25.00 -7.49
CA ILE A 545 -34.09 24.30 -8.22
C ILE A 545 -34.66 25.20 -9.33
N GLY A 546 -34.73 24.68 -10.56
CA GLY A 546 -35.18 25.38 -11.76
C GLY A 546 -34.09 26.22 -12.43
N LYS A 547 -32.90 26.32 -11.87
CA LYS A 547 -31.75 26.97 -12.55
C LYS A 547 -31.24 26.11 -13.68
N ILE A 548 -30.73 26.76 -14.72
CA ILE A 548 -30.08 26.11 -15.87
C ILE A 548 -28.58 26.06 -15.65
N ILE A 549 -27.99 24.93 -15.98
CA ILE A 549 -26.53 24.73 -16.04
C ILE A 549 -26.15 24.27 -17.45
N TYR A 550 -24.88 24.45 -17.83
CA TYR A 550 -24.42 24.15 -19.17
C TYR A 550 -23.20 23.25 -19.10
N ASP A 551 -23.08 22.32 -20.06
CA ASP A 551 -21.85 21.57 -20.33
C ASP A 551 -20.94 22.34 -21.31
N SER A 552 -19.78 21.78 -21.62
CA SER A 552 -18.82 22.37 -22.57
C SER A 552 -19.38 22.57 -24.00
N SER A 553 -20.45 21.88 -24.35
CA SER A 553 -21.14 22.00 -25.63
C SER A 553 -22.32 23.00 -25.57
N MET A 554 -22.43 23.74 -24.47
CA MET A 554 -23.55 24.71 -24.23
C MET A 554 -24.94 24.06 -24.23
N VAL A 555 -25.00 22.76 -23.91
CA VAL A 555 -26.31 22.09 -23.76
C VAL A 555 -26.90 22.51 -22.41
N PRO A 556 -28.15 23.02 -22.40
CA PRO A 556 -28.80 23.47 -21.17
C PRO A 556 -29.43 22.31 -20.41
N PHE A 557 -29.23 22.27 -19.08
CA PHE A 557 -29.85 21.31 -18.16
C PHE A 557 -30.50 22.03 -16.99
N GLU A 558 -31.73 21.64 -16.66
CA GLU A 558 -32.48 22.19 -15.54
C GLU A 558 -32.30 21.36 -14.28
N ILE A 559 -31.95 22.00 -13.18
CA ILE A 559 -31.80 21.36 -11.87
C ILE A 559 -33.19 21.09 -11.27
N VAL A 560 -33.53 19.80 -11.08
CA VAL A 560 -34.79 19.36 -10.45
C VAL A 560 -34.62 18.93 -9.01
N GLY A 561 -33.40 18.61 -8.58
CA GLY A 561 -33.10 18.17 -7.22
C GLY A 561 -31.68 18.45 -6.79
N VAL A 562 -31.49 18.46 -5.46
CA VAL A 562 -30.18 18.50 -4.82
C VAL A 562 -30.08 17.33 -3.86
N ILE A 563 -29.03 16.52 -3.99
CA ILE A 563 -28.71 15.43 -3.06
C ILE A 563 -27.63 15.87 -2.06
N ALA A 564 -27.62 15.24 -0.90
CA ALA A 564 -26.51 15.37 0.04
C ALA A 564 -25.21 14.88 -0.61
N ASP A 565 -24.11 15.44 -0.19
CA ASP A 565 -22.79 14.97 -0.64
C ASP A 565 -22.58 13.50 -0.30
N TYR A 566 -22.01 12.78 -1.25
CA TYR A 566 -21.62 11.40 -1.02
C TYR A 566 -20.15 11.18 -1.39
N ARG A 567 -19.58 10.18 -0.74
CA ARG A 567 -18.16 9.89 -0.86
C ARG A 567 -17.87 9.06 -2.09
N MET A 568 -16.87 9.50 -2.85
CA MET A 568 -16.36 8.82 -4.02
C MET A 568 -14.98 8.23 -3.72
N MET A 569 -14.74 6.99 -4.11
CA MET A 569 -13.45 6.31 -4.00
C MET A 569 -12.76 6.51 -2.63
N SER A 570 -11.43 6.56 -2.62
CA SER A 570 -10.61 6.79 -1.43
C SER A 570 -10.33 8.28 -1.13
N THR A 571 -10.77 9.22 -1.98
CA THR A 571 -10.32 10.63 -1.91
C THR A 571 -10.92 11.43 -0.76
N GLY A 572 -12.07 11.04 -0.22
CA GLY A 572 -12.67 11.64 0.98
C GLY A 572 -13.18 13.07 0.87
N VAL A 573 -12.95 13.72 -0.25
CA VAL A 573 -13.46 15.08 -0.51
C VAL A 573 -14.73 14.97 -1.34
N ALA A 574 -15.75 15.67 -0.91
CA ALA A 574 -16.92 15.88 -1.76
C ALA A 574 -16.47 16.62 -3.02
N LYS A 575 -16.83 16.09 -4.17
CA LYS A 575 -16.61 16.75 -5.46
C LYS A 575 -17.96 17.23 -6.00
N PRO A 576 -17.97 18.24 -6.86
CA PRO A 576 -19.22 18.62 -7.53
C PRO A 576 -19.68 17.46 -8.43
N ILE A 577 -20.96 17.12 -8.33
CA ILE A 577 -21.57 15.99 -9.02
C ILE A 577 -22.82 16.46 -9.76
N VAL A 578 -22.96 15.97 -10.98
CA VAL A 578 -24.17 16.12 -11.80
C VAL A 578 -24.65 14.73 -12.19
N LEU A 579 -25.88 14.39 -11.82
CA LEU A 579 -26.55 13.17 -12.25
C LEU A 579 -27.52 13.51 -13.40
N HIS A 580 -27.41 12.75 -14.49
CA HIS A 580 -28.26 12.84 -15.67
C HIS A 580 -29.24 11.68 -15.75
N THR A 581 -30.30 11.87 -16.48
CA THR A 581 -31.29 10.81 -16.73
C THR A 581 -30.86 9.85 -17.82
N VAL A 582 -31.31 8.58 -17.78
CA VAL A 582 -31.04 7.55 -18.81
C VAL A 582 -31.47 7.98 -20.22
N PRO A 583 -32.56 8.72 -20.46
CA PRO A 583 -32.93 9.25 -21.80
C PRO A 583 -31.79 10.00 -22.50
N TYR A 584 -30.86 10.62 -21.76
CA TYR A 584 -29.67 11.25 -22.33
C TYR A 584 -28.80 10.28 -23.14
N LEU A 585 -28.63 9.03 -22.68
CA LEU A 585 -27.88 8.00 -23.41
C LEU A 585 -28.62 7.50 -24.64
N SER A 586 -29.93 7.30 -24.55
CA SER A 586 -30.73 6.79 -25.68
C SER A 586 -30.81 7.76 -26.84
N ASP A 587 -30.70 9.06 -26.55
CA ASP A 587 -30.69 10.11 -27.57
C ASP A 587 -29.32 10.21 -28.28
N LEU A 588 -28.20 9.86 -27.56
CA LEU A 588 -26.85 9.94 -28.12
C LEU A 588 -26.50 8.76 -29.04
N ALA A 589 -26.93 7.54 -28.72
CA ALA A 589 -26.55 6.37 -29.50
C ALA A 589 -27.35 5.10 -29.13
N PRO A 590 -28.53 4.90 -29.71
CA PRO A 590 -29.44 3.79 -29.34
C PRO A 590 -28.89 2.39 -29.65
N GLU A 591 -27.93 2.29 -30.57
CA GLU A 591 -27.30 1.00 -30.98
C GLU A 591 -25.99 0.68 -30.28
N TYR A 592 -25.50 1.60 -29.46
CA TYR A 592 -24.22 1.35 -28.72
C TYR A 592 -24.42 0.41 -27.53
N ARG A 593 -23.48 -0.51 -27.36
CA ARG A 593 -23.36 -1.24 -26.12
C ARG A 593 -22.68 -0.40 -25.07
N VAL A 594 -23.36 -0.24 -23.95
CA VAL A 594 -22.85 0.50 -22.79
C VAL A 594 -22.63 -0.46 -21.61
N VAL A 595 -21.70 -0.11 -20.76
CA VAL A 595 -21.57 -0.77 -19.48
C VAL A 595 -22.57 -0.14 -18.53
N VAL A 596 -23.52 -0.93 -18.05
CA VAL A 596 -24.53 -0.52 -17.08
C VAL A 596 -24.25 -1.20 -15.77
N LEU A 597 -24.17 -0.39 -14.72
CA LEU A 597 -24.10 -0.87 -13.35
C LEU A 597 -25.49 -0.89 -12.72
N TYR A 598 -25.96 -2.06 -12.30
CA TYR A 598 -27.17 -2.22 -11.53
C TYR A 598 -26.83 -2.21 -10.03
N ASN A 599 -27.46 -1.26 -9.33
CA ASN A 599 -27.33 -1.08 -7.88
C ASN A 599 -28.57 -1.71 -7.23
N ILE A 600 -28.44 -2.93 -6.74
CA ILE A 600 -29.58 -3.79 -6.36
C ILE A 600 -29.69 -3.80 -4.85
N LEU A 601 -30.73 -3.19 -4.30
CA LEU A 601 -31.03 -3.18 -2.88
C LEU A 601 -31.85 -4.41 -2.52
N LEU A 602 -31.28 -5.29 -1.72
CA LEU A 602 -31.92 -6.50 -1.23
C LEU A 602 -32.56 -6.32 0.17
N THR A 603 -33.57 -7.12 0.48
CA THR A 603 -34.07 -7.25 1.85
C THR A 603 -33.00 -7.83 2.77
N GLU A 604 -32.24 -8.82 2.28
CA GLU A 604 -31.14 -9.48 2.96
C GLU A 604 -30.18 -10.10 1.96
N ILE A 605 -28.87 -9.98 2.22
CA ILE A 605 -27.82 -10.67 1.45
C ILE A 605 -27.59 -12.04 2.09
N ASN A 606 -28.03 -13.10 1.40
CA ASN A 606 -27.77 -14.49 1.75
C ASN A 606 -27.52 -15.30 0.48
N SER A 607 -26.96 -16.50 0.62
CA SER A 607 -26.58 -17.36 -0.51
C SER A 607 -27.77 -17.75 -1.39
N GLY A 608 -28.98 -17.90 -0.82
CA GLY A 608 -30.21 -18.21 -1.54
C GLY A 608 -30.65 -17.05 -2.44
N ASN A 609 -30.67 -15.83 -1.91
CA ASN A 609 -31.04 -14.62 -2.67
C ASN A 609 -30.01 -14.31 -3.75
N VAL A 610 -28.72 -14.46 -3.46
CA VAL A 610 -27.65 -14.25 -4.47
C VAL A 610 -27.77 -15.24 -5.61
N LYS A 611 -28.02 -16.53 -5.31
CA LYS A 611 -28.23 -17.56 -6.35
C LYS A 611 -29.48 -17.31 -7.17
N ALA A 612 -30.61 -16.95 -6.55
CA ALA A 612 -31.83 -16.62 -7.25
C ALA A 612 -31.71 -15.35 -8.11
N LEU A 613 -30.88 -14.39 -7.66
CA LEU A 613 -30.53 -13.21 -8.45
C LEU A 613 -29.74 -13.61 -9.71
N ASP A 614 -28.73 -14.47 -9.57
CA ASP A 614 -27.92 -14.98 -10.67
C ASP A 614 -28.76 -15.77 -11.70
N GLU A 615 -29.65 -16.66 -11.22
CA GLU A 615 -30.59 -17.40 -12.06
C GLU A 615 -31.55 -16.47 -12.83
N ALA A 616 -32.03 -15.42 -12.18
CA ALA A 616 -32.91 -14.43 -12.81
C ALA A 616 -32.19 -13.65 -13.92
N ILE A 617 -30.96 -13.22 -13.66
CA ILE A 617 -30.14 -12.53 -14.67
C ILE A 617 -29.83 -13.46 -15.83
N ALA A 618 -29.40 -14.68 -15.57
CA ALA A 618 -29.11 -15.67 -16.60
C ALA A 618 -30.34 -16.00 -17.48
N SER A 619 -31.56 -15.75 -17.00
CA SER A 619 -32.79 -15.95 -17.78
C SER A 619 -33.09 -14.85 -18.80
N VAL A 620 -32.50 -13.68 -18.66
CA VAL A 620 -32.79 -12.49 -19.51
C VAL A 620 -31.55 -11.92 -20.18
N TYR A 621 -30.36 -12.23 -19.68
CA TYR A 621 -29.09 -11.78 -20.24
C TYR A 621 -28.48 -12.89 -21.09
N ASP A 622 -28.53 -12.74 -22.38
CA ASP A 622 -27.89 -13.61 -23.35
C ASP A 622 -26.54 -13.08 -23.84
N GLY A 623 -26.02 -12.06 -23.12
CA GLY A 623 -24.78 -11.40 -23.43
C GLY A 623 -23.59 -12.35 -23.42
N TYR A 624 -22.68 -12.10 -24.33
CA TYR A 624 -21.48 -12.89 -24.58
C TYR A 624 -20.47 -12.84 -23.44
N TYR A 625 -20.47 -11.73 -22.69
CA TYR A 625 -19.54 -11.52 -21.58
C TYR A 625 -20.14 -12.06 -20.29
N LYS A 626 -19.29 -12.74 -19.52
CA LYS A 626 -19.66 -13.13 -18.16
C LYS A 626 -19.74 -11.90 -17.28
N TYR A 627 -20.55 -12.02 -16.24
CA TYR A 627 -20.74 -10.95 -15.25
C TYR A 627 -20.43 -11.45 -13.86
N LYS A 628 -20.23 -10.53 -12.94
CA LYS A 628 -20.02 -10.80 -11.53
C LYS A 628 -21.00 -9.98 -10.70
N ILE A 629 -21.65 -10.68 -9.78
CA ILE A 629 -22.51 -10.04 -8.78
C ILE A 629 -21.69 -9.93 -7.50
N ILE A 630 -21.47 -8.73 -7.01
CA ILE A 630 -20.62 -8.46 -5.86
C ILE A 630 -21.37 -7.60 -4.81
N PRO A 631 -21.33 -7.97 -3.51
CA PRO A 631 -21.78 -7.08 -2.45
C PRO A 631 -20.95 -5.79 -2.44
N TYR A 632 -21.59 -4.63 -2.29
CA TYR A 632 -20.86 -3.36 -2.15
C TYR A 632 -19.87 -3.36 -0.99
N SER A 633 -20.18 -4.07 0.11
CA SER A 633 -19.25 -4.24 1.24
C SER A 633 -17.94 -4.93 0.82
N GLU A 634 -18.02 -5.95 -0.06
CA GLU A 634 -16.84 -6.61 -0.61
C GLU A 634 -16.08 -5.70 -1.56
N TRP A 635 -16.79 -4.94 -2.40
CA TRP A 635 -16.16 -3.95 -3.29
C TRP A 635 -15.40 -2.87 -2.52
N ILE A 636 -16.01 -2.33 -1.45
CA ILE A 636 -15.35 -1.42 -0.51
C ILE A 636 -14.10 -2.07 0.08
N ASP A 637 -14.19 -3.33 0.48
CA ASP A 637 -13.06 -4.09 1.03
C ASP A 637 -11.91 -4.23 0.04
N ILE A 638 -12.20 -4.48 -1.23
CA ILE A 638 -11.22 -4.53 -2.32
C ILE A 638 -10.60 -3.15 -2.56
N THR A 639 -11.42 -2.11 -2.68
CA THR A 639 -10.98 -0.72 -2.91
C THR A 639 -10.03 -0.23 -1.81
N PHE A 640 -10.35 -0.54 -0.55
CA PHE A 640 -9.52 -0.15 0.60
C PHE A 640 -8.49 -1.20 1.03
N ALA A 641 -8.30 -2.28 0.26
CA ALA A 641 -7.32 -3.31 0.56
C ALA A 641 -5.89 -2.76 0.76
N PRO A 642 -5.36 -1.81 -0.05
CA PRO A 642 -4.04 -1.22 0.17
C PRO A 642 -3.93 -0.53 1.52
N VAL A 643 -4.95 0.25 1.93
CA VAL A 643 -4.99 0.95 3.23
C VAL A 643 -5.04 -0.04 4.39
N LYS A 644 -5.83 -1.12 4.26
CA LYS A 644 -5.90 -2.20 5.25
C LYS A 644 -4.58 -2.96 5.36
N ARG A 645 -3.93 -3.26 4.24
CA ARG A 645 -2.60 -3.91 4.19
C ARG A 645 -1.56 -3.06 4.91
N MET A 646 -1.53 -1.75 4.63
CA MET A 646 -0.64 -0.80 5.31
C MET A 646 -0.83 -0.84 6.82
N ARG A 647 -2.06 -0.69 7.32
CA ARG A 647 -2.37 -0.78 8.76
C ARG A 647 -1.90 -2.10 9.37
N ASN A 648 -2.25 -3.23 8.72
CA ASN A 648 -1.91 -4.56 9.22
C ASN A 648 -0.39 -4.76 9.28
N GLY A 649 0.35 -4.28 8.27
CA GLY A 649 1.81 -4.26 8.25
C GLY A 649 2.40 -3.48 9.43
N MET A 650 1.88 -2.29 9.70
CA MET A 650 2.29 -1.48 10.85
C MET A 650 2.01 -2.18 12.18
N VAL A 651 0.85 -2.85 12.34
CA VAL A 651 0.51 -3.64 13.53
C VAL A 651 1.52 -4.76 13.75
N VAL A 652 1.87 -5.52 12.72
CA VAL A 652 2.83 -6.63 12.80
C VAL A 652 4.21 -6.10 13.22
N VAL A 653 4.68 -5.04 12.58
CA VAL A 653 6.00 -4.46 12.92
C VAL A 653 6.01 -3.91 14.34
N ALA A 654 4.97 -3.22 14.78
CA ALA A 654 4.86 -2.72 16.14
C ALA A 654 4.87 -3.87 17.18
N ALA A 655 4.13 -4.96 16.91
CA ALA A 655 4.13 -6.15 17.76
C ALA A 655 5.53 -6.76 17.86
N VAL A 656 6.26 -6.84 16.75
CA VAL A 656 7.65 -7.34 16.74
C VAL A 656 8.57 -6.41 17.54
N VAL A 657 8.50 -5.09 17.35
CA VAL A 657 9.31 -4.12 18.10
C VAL A 657 9.03 -4.24 19.60
N LEU A 658 7.77 -4.36 20.01
CA LEU A 658 7.38 -4.57 21.41
C LEU A 658 7.91 -5.90 21.96
N LEU A 659 7.84 -6.98 21.18
CA LEU A 659 8.36 -8.27 21.58
C LEU A 659 9.89 -8.23 21.77
N ILE A 660 10.61 -7.57 20.86
CA ILE A 660 12.05 -7.36 20.98
C ILE A 660 12.37 -6.51 22.22
N ALA A 661 11.65 -5.42 22.44
CA ALA A 661 11.82 -4.56 23.62
C ALA A 661 11.55 -5.33 24.92
N PHE A 662 10.54 -6.21 24.93
CA PHE A 662 10.23 -7.13 26.03
C PHE A 662 11.42 -8.06 26.36
N ILE A 663 11.99 -8.72 25.35
CA ILE A 663 13.16 -9.61 25.55
C ILE A 663 14.34 -8.81 26.11
N GLY A 664 14.56 -7.59 25.62
CA GLY A 664 15.61 -6.70 26.12
C GLY A 664 15.43 -6.27 27.57
N LEU A 665 14.21 -5.87 27.91
CA LEU A 665 13.86 -5.48 29.27
C LEU A 665 13.99 -6.66 30.24
N CYS A 666 13.55 -7.86 29.84
CA CYS A 666 13.79 -9.09 30.61
C CYS A 666 15.27 -9.32 30.91
N GLY A 667 16.12 -9.20 29.87
CA GLY A 667 17.57 -9.35 30.02
C GLY A 667 18.20 -8.28 30.92
N TYR A 668 17.77 -7.03 30.78
CA TYR A 668 18.22 -5.93 31.63
C TYR A 668 17.85 -6.17 33.11
N LEU A 669 16.56 -6.48 33.35
CA LEU A 669 16.07 -6.70 34.73
C LEU A 669 16.72 -7.92 35.38
N GLN A 670 16.89 -9.04 34.68
CA GLN A 670 17.58 -10.22 35.19
C GLN A 670 19.04 -9.89 35.56
N GLY A 671 19.75 -9.16 34.71
CA GLY A 671 21.12 -8.71 34.96
C GLY A 671 21.21 -7.76 36.16
N GLU A 672 20.24 -6.85 36.32
CA GLU A 672 20.19 -5.91 37.44
C GLU A 672 19.85 -6.62 38.76
N MET A 673 18.92 -7.61 38.72
CA MET A 673 18.58 -8.45 39.86
C MET A 673 19.80 -9.29 40.32
N ALA A 674 20.48 -9.94 39.39
CA ALA A 674 21.66 -10.73 39.69
C ALA A 674 22.76 -9.89 40.38
N ARG A 675 22.96 -8.64 39.92
CA ARG A 675 23.91 -7.69 40.51
C ARG A 675 23.54 -7.28 41.93
N ARG A 676 22.25 -7.06 42.19
CA ARG A 676 21.74 -6.58 43.48
C ARG A 676 21.35 -7.69 44.45
N ARG A 677 21.57 -8.96 44.10
CA ARG A 677 21.13 -10.09 44.88
C ARG A 677 21.65 -10.05 46.32
N LYS A 678 22.91 -9.60 46.55
CA LYS A 678 23.48 -9.39 47.87
C LYS A 678 22.80 -8.20 48.60
N GLU A 679 22.58 -7.08 47.95
CA GLU A 679 21.90 -5.90 48.55
C GLU A 679 20.49 -6.27 48.99
N ILE A 680 19.76 -7.01 48.15
CA ILE A 680 18.41 -7.51 48.45
C ILE A 680 18.42 -8.48 49.63
N ALA A 681 19.34 -9.42 49.64
CA ALA A 681 19.49 -10.40 50.74
C ALA A 681 19.76 -9.72 52.08
N VAL A 682 20.71 -8.75 52.11
CA VAL A 682 21.04 -7.99 53.33
C VAL A 682 19.86 -7.20 53.83
N ARG A 683 19.15 -6.49 52.97
CA ARG A 683 17.92 -5.75 53.34
C ARG A 683 16.86 -6.65 53.93
N LYS A 684 16.65 -7.85 53.35
CA LYS A 684 15.71 -8.85 53.87
C LYS A 684 16.11 -9.37 55.25
N VAL A 685 17.39 -9.64 55.47
CA VAL A 685 17.92 -10.02 56.77
C VAL A 685 17.71 -8.91 57.81
N CYS A 686 17.80 -7.65 57.39
CA CYS A 686 17.50 -6.45 58.18
C CYS A 686 15.98 -6.17 58.35
N GLY A 687 15.08 -7.05 57.90
CA GLY A 687 13.65 -6.93 58.10
C GLY A 687 12.85 -6.25 57.01
N ALA A 688 13.47 -5.89 55.86
CA ALA A 688 12.73 -5.27 54.75
C ALA A 688 11.69 -6.23 54.14
N SER A 689 10.46 -5.73 53.94
CA SER A 689 9.39 -6.46 53.27
C SER A 689 9.67 -6.62 51.79
N THR A 690 9.05 -7.62 51.15
CA THR A 690 9.13 -7.81 49.71
C THR A 690 8.64 -6.58 48.92
N ALA A 691 7.58 -5.90 49.44
CA ALA A 691 7.04 -4.69 48.84
C ALA A 691 8.03 -3.51 48.86
N GLU A 692 8.77 -3.30 49.95
CA GLU A 692 9.78 -2.27 50.07
C GLU A 692 10.94 -2.50 49.09
N VAL A 693 11.37 -3.74 48.93
CA VAL A 693 12.40 -4.12 47.97
C VAL A 693 11.92 -3.82 46.52
N LEU A 694 10.70 -4.19 46.18
CA LEU A 694 10.10 -3.93 44.86
C LEU A 694 9.97 -2.45 44.60
N MET A 695 9.57 -1.66 45.60
CA MET A 695 9.44 -0.19 45.47
C MET A 695 10.79 0.50 45.17
N VAL A 696 11.85 0.11 45.87
CA VAL A 696 13.20 0.67 45.64
C VAL A 696 13.71 0.35 44.25
N ILE A 697 13.43 -0.84 43.73
CA ILE A 697 13.83 -1.21 42.38
C ILE A 697 13.01 -0.43 41.34
N GLY A 698 11.71 -0.30 41.58
CA GLY A 698 10.77 0.41 40.71
C GLY A 698 11.08 1.90 40.59
N THR A 699 11.34 2.59 41.70
CA THR A 699 11.68 4.01 41.68
C THR A 699 12.94 4.34 40.87
N ARG A 700 13.93 3.47 40.89
CA ARG A 700 15.16 3.65 40.06
C ARG A 700 14.89 3.45 38.57
N LEU A 701 13.98 2.55 38.22
CA LEU A 701 13.55 2.36 36.83
C LEU A 701 12.76 3.55 36.31
N LEU A 702 11.94 4.20 37.17
CA LEU A 702 11.19 5.43 36.87
C LEU A 702 12.09 6.54 36.31
N TRP A 703 13.24 6.77 36.92
CA TRP A 703 14.20 7.79 36.48
C TRP A 703 14.75 7.56 35.06
N ILE A 704 14.58 6.36 34.49
CA ILE A 704 14.95 6.05 33.09
C ILE A 704 13.73 6.11 32.20
N VAL A 705 12.60 5.50 32.66
CA VAL A 705 11.40 5.32 31.90
C VAL A 705 10.67 6.65 31.65
N LEU A 706 10.52 7.51 32.66
CA LEU A 706 9.79 8.77 32.51
C LEU A 706 10.40 9.72 31.46
N PRO A 707 11.71 10.02 31.47
CA PRO A 707 12.30 10.82 30.41
C PRO A 707 12.20 10.15 29.04
N ALA A 708 12.31 8.79 28.97
CA ALA A 708 12.17 8.04 27.74
C ALA A 708 10.75 8.16 27.16
N VAL A 709 9.73 8.12 28.02
CA VAL A 709 8.33 8.31 27.63
C VAL A 709 8.11 9.70 27.07
N VAL A 710 8.62 10.75 27.75
CA VAL A 710 8.49 12.14 27.25
C VAL A 710 9.12 12.29 25.87
N CYS A 711 10.35 11.78 25.68
CA CYS A 711 11.01 11.79 24.37
C CYS A 711 10.22 10.96 23.33
N GLY A 712 9.71 9.79 23.69
CA GLY A 712 8.93 8.95 22.81
C GLY A 712 7.62 9.58 22.37
N VAL A 713 6.91 10.28 23.28
CA VAL A 713 5.70 11.04 22.96
C VAL A 713 6.04 12.20 22.01
N ALA A 714 7.12 12.95 22.28
CA ALA A 714 7.53 14.05 21.42
C ALA A 714 7.85 13.58 19.99
N ILE A 715 8.58 12.47 19.86
CA ILE A 715 8.87 11.85 18.56
C ILE A 715 7.56 11.39 17.89
N ALA A 716 6.64 10.76 18.63
CA ALA A 716 5.37 10.31 18.09
C ALA A 716 4.52 11.48 17.59
N VAL A 717 4.45 12.59 18.33
CA VAL A 717 3.72 13.80 17.90
C VAL A 717 4.29 14.32 16.59
N TRP A 718 5.61 14.46 16.50
CA TRP A 718 6.27 14.93 15.29
C TRP A 718 6.03 14.01 14.10
N LEU A 719 6.22 12.69 14.26
CA LEU A 719 5.98 11.70 13.20
C LEU A 719 4.52 11.69 12.73
N ASN A 720 3.57 11.80 13.68
CA ASN A 720 2.15 11.80 13.35
C ASN A 720 1.73 13.06 12.60
N GLU A 721 2.23 14.24 13.00
CA GLU A 721 1.96 15.49 12.28
C GLU A 721 2.50 15.43 10.86
N GLU A 722 3.73 14.99 10.67
CA GLU A 722 4.36 14.85 9.36
C GLU A 722 3.55 13.88 8.47
N TRP A 723 3.19 12.71 9.01
CA TRP A 723 2.42 11.73 8.27
C TRP A 723 0.99 12.20 7.98
N LEU A 724 0.27 12.77 8.97
CA LEU A 724 -1.11 13.22 8.78
C LEU A 724 -1.21 14.45 7.87
N SER A 725 -0.14 15.26 7.75
CA SER A 725 -0.12 16.39 6.82
C SER A 725 -0.18 15.94 5.36
N THR A 726 0.28 14.72 5.06
CA THR A 726 0.22 14.15 3.71
C THR A 726 -1.20 13.72 3.32
N LEU A 727 -2.06 13.47 4.32
CA LEU A 727 -3.46 13.07 4.15
C LEU A 727 -4.41 14.27 4.28
N ALA A 728 -4.04 15.41 3.72
CA ALA A 728 -4.67 16.72 3.94
C ALA A 728 -6.21 16.71 3.86
N GLN A 729 -6.77 15.92 2.96
CA GLN A 729 -8.20 15.87 2.70
C GLN A 729 -8.97 14.88 3.60
N MET A 730 -8.29 13.92 4.23
CA MET A 730 -8.89 12.87 5.06
C MET A 730 -8.27 12.76 6.45
N ARG A 731 -7.74 13.85 6.97
CA ARG A 731 -7.08 13.88 8.28
C ARG A 731 -8.09 13.73 9.41
N CYS A 732 -7.92 12.69 10.25
CA CYS A 732 -8.68 12.57 11.50
C CYS A 732 -8.13 13.51 12.57
N SER A 733 -9.02 14.01 13.46
CA SER A 733 -8.60 14.67 14.68
C SER A 733 -7.98 13.64 15.65
N VAL A 734 -6.76 13.89 16.14
CA VAL A 734 -6.09 13.03 17.10
C VAL A 734 -6.24 13.64 18.50
N PRO A 735 -7.12 13.09 19.35
CA PRO A 735 -7.31 13.62 20.69
C PRO A 735 -6.12 13.25 21.58
N VAL A 736 -5.78 14.15 22.50
CA VAL A 736 -4.62 14.04 23.42
C VAL A 736 -4.62 12.74 24.23
N TRP A 737 -5.81 12.17 24.54
CA TRP A 737 -5.90 10.93 25.29
C TRP A 737 -5.24 9.73 24.58
N ILE A 738 -5.09 9.74 23.24
CA ILE A 738 -4.38 8.68 22.50
C ILE A 738 -2.90 8.68 22.88
N TYR A 739 -2.27 9.85 22.94
CA TYR A 739 -0.88 9.98 23.36
C TYR A 739 -0.69 9.55 24.80
N ILE A 740 -1.61 9.96 25.70
CA ILE A 740 -1.58 9.59 27.12
C ILE A 740 -1.77 8.08 27.28
N SER A 741 -2.76 7.49 26.61
CA SER A 741 -3.05 6.06 26.74
C SER A 741 -1.95 5.17 26.16
N GLY A 742 -1.35 5.56 25.04
CA GLY A 742 -0.21 4.86 24.46
C GLY A 742 1.03 4.90 25.37
N ALA A 743 1.33 6.06 25.92
CA ALA A 743 2.39 6.22 26.91
C ALA A 743 2.12 5.38 28.17
N PHE A 744 0.91 5.44 28.71
CA PHE A 744 0.48 4.68 29.88
C PHE A 744 0.59 3.16 29.63
N LEU A 745 0.18 2.67 28.47
CA LEU A 745 0.23 1.26 28.10
C LEU A 745 1.67 0.73 28.18
N VAL A 746 2.63 1.46 27.60
CA VAL A 746 4.05 1.06 27.66
C VAL A 746 4.60 1.12 29.08
N VAL A 747 4.29 2.16 29.85
CA VAL A 747 4.70 2.29 31.25
C VAL A 747 4.12 1.14 32.07
N ALA A 748 2.82 0.87 31.97
CA ALA A 748 2.16 -0.21 32.68
C ALA A 748 2.77 -1.56 32.35
N PHE A 749 3.08 -1.81 31.08
CA PHE A 749 3.73 -3.02 30.62
C PHE A 749 5.16 -3.19 31.21
N VAL A 750 5.97 -2.14 31.17
CA VAL A 750 7.34 -2.13 31.74
C VAL A 750 7.29 -2.43 33.24
N TYR A 751 6.33 -1.80 33.96
CA TYR A 751 6.18 -2.02 35.42
C TYR A 751 5.61 -3.40 35.76
N ALA A 752 4.63 -3.88 35.01
CA ALA A 752 4.11 -5.23 35.20
C ALA A 752 5.22 -6.28 35.07
N LEU A 753 6.04 -6.13 34.04
CA LEU A 753 7.17 -7.03 33.82
C LEU A 753 8.22 -6.93 34.92
N GLN A 754 8.55 -5.70 35.34
CA GLN A 754 9.47 -5.49 36.46
C GLN A 754 8.95 -6.15 37.73
N LEU A 755 7.68 -5.99 38.08
CA LEU A 755 7.08 -6.61 39.23
C LEU A 755 7.17 -8.14 39.17
N LEU A 756 6.83 -8.75 38.04
CA LEU A 756 6.90 -10.21 37.82
C LEU A 756 8.30 -10.78 38.02
N LEU A 757 9.29 -10.14 37.39
CA LEU A 757 10.68 -10.62 37.48
C LEU A 757 11.33 -10.34 38.83
N SER A 758 11.03 -9.17 39.43
CA SER A 758 11.59 -8.78 40.71
C SER A 758 10.95 -9.56 41.88
N TRP A 759 9.68 -9.91 41.78
CA TRP A 759 9.01 -10.72 42.79
C TRP A 759 9.66 -12.10 42.95
N ARG A 760 9.99 -12.78 41.84
CA ARG A 760 10.74 -14.06 41.93
C ARG A 760 12.05 -13.91 42.64
N ALA A 761 12.84 -12.88 42.36
CA ALA A 761 14.13 -12.61 42.99
C ALA A 761 13.94 -12.19 44.49
N ALA A 762 12.89 -11.44 44.79
CA ALA A 762 12.59 -10.99 46.13
C ALA A 762 11.94 -12.07 47.02
N SER A 763 11.40 -13.16 46.46
CA SER A 763 10.82 -14.29 47.22
C SER A 763 11.85 -15.39 47.52
N GLU A 764 13.06 -15.37 46.93
CA GLU A 764 14.12 -16.33 47.22
C GLU A 764 14.61 -16.27 48.70
N ASN A 765 14.97 -17.42 49.26
CA ASN A 765 15.43 -17.50 50.63
C ASN A 765 16.83 -16.80 50.76
N PRO A 766 16.94 -15.76 51.63
CA PRO A 766 18.14 -14.98 51.80
C PRO A 766 19.36 -15.83 52.24
N VAL A 767 19.17 -16.89 53.04
CA VAL A 767 20.22 -17.76 53.53
C VAL A 767 20.88 -18.58 52.42
N GLU A 768 20.07 -19.13 51.51
CA GLU A 768 20.62 -19.84 50.32
C GLU A 768 21.35 -18.92 49.35
N THR A 769 20.88 -17.68 49.26
CA THR A 769 21.47 -16.67 48.39
C THR A 769 22.84 -16.24 48.86
N ILE A 770 23.08 -16.16 50.18
CA ILE A 770 24.36 -15.81 50.78
C ILE A 770 25.35 -17.01 50.71
N LYS A 771 24.87 -18.24 50.94
CA LYS A 771 25.69 -19.48 50.91
C LYS A 771 26.21 -19.82 49.48
N LYS A 772 25.43 -19.63 48.43
CA LYS A 772 25.81 -19.92 47.03
C LYS A 772 26.89 -18.97 46.46
N ASN A 773 27.20 -17.88 47.15
CA ASN A 773 28.10 -16.84 46.68
C ASN A 773 29.39 -16.65 47.49
N ASN A 774 29.57 -17.45 48.57
CA ASN A 774 30.84 -17.68 49.20
C ASN A 774 31.51 -18.88 48.56
#